data_45834a85d034c2fefa0bd6f66b06185f
#
_entry.id   45834a85d034c2fefa0bd6f66b06185f
#
_cell.length_a   1.000
_cell.length_b   1.000
_cell.length_c   1.000
_cell.angle_alpha   90.00
_cell.angle_beta   90.00
_cell.angle_gamma   90.00
#
_symmetry.space_group_name_H-M   'P 1'
#
loop_
_entity.id
_entity.type
_entity.pdbx_description
1 polymer ?
#
loop_
_entity_poly.entity_id
_entity_poly.type
_entity_poly.pdbx_seq_one_letter_code
_entity_poly.pdbx_strand_id
1 'polypeptide(L)'
;MKQFKKLLILSIMALAIISSSAKAATPFAKVKDNHFIVNEKPYYFIGTNFWYGAILGSKGEGGNRERLIRELDFMKANGIDNLRVLIGADGENGVASKVEPTLQIKPGKYNDAIFDGLDFLLAEMGKRNMKAVLFFTNSWEWSGGYSQYLNWAGKGKNPIPSVDGWPAYMNYVKQYAGCDECRQMLENHIKYVVSRTNRYNKKKYTEDPAIFSWQIGNEPRAFSNENKPLFVAWLKDISAYIKSLDKNHMVSIGSEGQWGCEMDMGLFEQIHADKNIDYLTMHIWPKNWSWLDVKNMPGTLQNSIDKTAEYMNNHMDIARKLSKPIVLEEFGFPRDHHEYNLKDSTSLRDAYYASVFEVILKASKTNDVLAGCNFWSWGGFARPNPKHIFWGKGDDYLGDPAQEEQGLNAVFDTDATVKLANQYVSRLADKPTLVDMNATLETKALYYNMFNNLGKGIMVAHQDDAIYGHNWYRVDGRSDVKDVTGDYPAVVGWELGHLEIGAEYNLDSVYFKDMKRLMREVYNRGGINTCSWHGDNIVTGKTAWDCGQDSVVRSILHGGSNHTKFLIWLDRLAAFFNDLKDEKGVAIPIIFRMYHEHTGSWFWWGAKQCTPDEYNELYRMTVSYLRDVKGVHNILYAFSPAGITTEAEFLSRYPGDDWVDVVGFDNYCSMDNTKASNDNFMKSVAEGLKVVTAYAKRTNKIPIMAETGMESIGNPNFFTQVLLPTIEPFNISYVLLWRNAFNKPNHFYVPYAGHASAADFKKFTDMPGILLNKEISPMYVSEK
;
A
#
# COMPACT_ATOMS: atom_id res chain seq x y z
N MET A 1 39.25 50.62 10.57
CA MET A 1 38.03 50.60 9.72
C MET A 1 38.23 50.07 8.29
N LYS A 2 39.29 50.37 7.60
CA LYS A 2 39.53 49.85 6.21
C LYS A 2 39.88 48.35 6.14
N GLN A 3 40.47 47.75 7.14
CA GLN A 3 40.77 46.30 7.22
C GLN A 3 39.52 45.45 7.54
N PHE A 4 38.61 45.97 8.34
CA PHE A 4 37.34 45.28 8.66
C PHE A 4 36.38 45.20 7.49
N LYS A 5 36.37 46.21 6.62
CA LYS A 5 35.57 46.16 5.36
C LYS A 5 36.11 45.19 4.32
N LYS A 6 37.44 44.94 4.24
CA LYS A 6 38.01 43.93 3.36
C LYS A 6 37.77 42.52 3.84
N LEU A 7 37.74 42.22 5.14
CA LEU A 7 37.38 40.92 5.67
C LEU A 7 35.90 40.60 5.46
N LEU A 8 35.01 41.60 5.62
CA LEU A 8 33.58 41.39 5.44
C LEU A 8 33.20 41.16 3.96
N ILE A 9 33.90 41.80 3.01
CA ILE A 9 33.68 41.58 1.56
C ILE A 9 34.25 40.23 1.11
N LEU A 10 35.35 39.76 1.70
CA LEU A 10 35.89 38.41 1.39
C LEU A 10 35.02 37.30 2.02
N SER A 11 34.41 37.54 3.19
CA SER A 11 33.45 36.60 3.79
C SER A 11 32.13 36.50 3.01
N ILE A 12 31.65 37.61 2.42
CA ILE A 12 30.45 37.63 1.59
C ILE A 12 30.72 37.00 0.20
N MET A 13 31.92 37.17 -0.38
CA MET A 13 32.32 36.46 -1.59
C MET A 13 32.61 34.98 -1.36
N ALA A 14 33.09 34.56 -0.20
CA ALA A 14 33.29 33.16 0.10
C ALA A 14 31.94 32.42 0.40
N LEU A 15 30.91 33.12 0.90
CA LEU A 15 29.56 32.56 1.00
C LEU A 15 28.81 32.53 -0.34
N ALA A 16 29.22 33.27 -1.36
CA ALA A 16 28.61 33.27 -2.68
C ALA A 16 29.21 32.19 -3.64
N ILE A 17 30.25 31.47 -3.24
CA ILE A 17 30.95 30.48 -4.09
C ILE A 17 30.69 29.04 -3.60
N ILE A 18 29.96 28.83 -2.50
CA ILE A 18 29.45 27.50 -2.10
C ILE A 18 27.92 27.40 -2.35
N SER A 19 27.45 28.02 -3.42
CA SER A 19 26.31 27.47 -4.14
C SER A 19 26.86 26.43 -5.11
N SER A 20 27.15 25.24 -4.62
CA SER A 20 27.18 24.07 -5.47
C SER A 20 25.89 24.14 -6.27
N SER A 21 25.99 24.27 -7.58
CA SER A 21 24.87 24.06 -8.48
C SER A 21 24.38 22.62 -8.27
N ALA A 22 23.54 22.40 -7.26
CA ALA A 22 22.64 21.28 -7.28
C ALA A 22 21.88 21.46 -8.58
N LYS A 23 22.19 20.65 -9.59
CA LYS A 23 21.45 20.55 -10.84
C LYS A 23 19.99 20.46 -10.42
N ALA A 24 19.20 21.49 -10.71
CA ALA A 24 17.79 21.47 -10.36
C ALA A 24 17.22 20.15 -10.90
N ALA A 25 16.66 19.34 -10.02
CA ALA A 25 16.10 18.04 -10.39
C ALA A 25 15.12 18.28 -11.54
N THR A 26 15.28 17.55 -12.64
CA THR A 26 14.37 17.71 -13.77
C THR A 26 13.00 17.18 -13.35
N PRO A 27 11.92 17.96 -13.43
CA PRO A 27 10.60 17.55 -12.96
C PRO A 27 9.97 16.45 -13.84
N PHE A 28 10.60 16.11 -14.96
CA PHE A 28 10.10 15.14 -15.93
C PHE A 28 10.42 13.71 -15.50
N ALA A 29 9.49 12.81 -15.76
CA ALA A 29 9.76 11.38 -15.68
C ALA A 29 10.74 10.95 -16.77
N LYS A 30 11.67 10.06 -16.46
CA LYS A 30 12.70 9.56 -17.37
C LYS A 30 12.94 8.07 -17.11
N VAL A 31 13.51 7.41 -18.11
CA VAL A 31 14.07 6.06 -17.95
C VAL A 31 15.55 6.18 -17.58
N LYS A 32 15.95 5.47 -16.55
CA LYS A 32 17.34 5.27 -16.12
C LYS A 32 17.50 3.89 -15.52
N ASP A 33 18.49 3.14 -15.97
CA ASP A 33 18.83 1.82 -15.42
C ASP A 33 17.60 0.88 -15.33
N ASN A 34 16.81 0.76 -16.40
CA ASN A 34 15.58 -0.05 -16.52
C ASN A 34 14.38 0.43 -15.68
N HIS A 35 14.44 1.61 -15.07
CA HIS A 35 13.37 2.12 -14.20
C HIS A 35 12.90 3.49 -14.63
N PHE A 36 11.70 3.85 -14.22
CA PHE A 36 11.27 5.23 -14.22
C PHE A 36 11.87 5.98 -13.05
N ILE A 37 12.35 7.19 -13.31
CA ILE A 37 12.85 8.12 -12.30
C ILE A 37 12.01 9.39 -12.36
N VAL A 38 11.48 9.81 -11.23
CA VAL A 38 10.80 11.10 -11.04
C VAL A 38 11.45 11.81 -9.85
N ASN A 39 11.90 13.05 -10.04
CA ASN A 39 12.64 13.80 -9.02
C ASN A 39 13.83 13.02 -8.44
N GLU A 40 14.62 12.39 -9.29
CA GLU A 40 15.80 11.56 -8.95
C GLU A 40 15.51 10.31 -8.09
N LYS A 41 14.23 9.91 -7.94
CA LYS A 41 13.83 8.70 -7.21
C LYS A 41 13.18 7.69 -8.14
N PRO A 42 13.35 6.38 -7.91
CA PRO A 42 12.59 5.36 -8.60
C PRO A 42 11.08 5.61 -8.47
N TYR A 43 10.35 5.43 -9.55
CA TYR A 43 8.90 5.63 -9.60
C TYR A 43 8.24 4.34 -10.07
N TYR A 44 7.61 3.66 -9.14
CA TYR A 44 6.71 2.53 -9.36
C TYR A 44 5.29 2.96 -9.04
N PHE A 45 4.30 2.48 -9.78
CA PHE A 45 2.93 2.97 -9.61
C PHE A 45 1.85 1.91 -9.84
N ILE A 46 0.71 2.14 -9.20
CA ILE A 46 -0.58 1.55 -9.54
C ILE A 46 -1.46 2.71 -9.98
N GLY A 47 -1.76 2.75 -11.25
CA GLY A 47 -2.56 3.77 -11.90
C GLY A 47 -3.85 3.19 -12.48
N THR A 48 -4.55 4.00 -13.26
CA THR A 48 -5.81 3.59 -13.88
C THR A 48 -6.01 4.20 -15.26
N ASN A 49 -6.84 3.56 -16.07
CA ASN A 49 -7.35 4.14 -17.31
C ASN A 49 -8.48 5.13 -16.97
N PHE A 50 -8.28 6.39 -17.35
CA PHE A 50 -9.22 7.50 -17.17
C PHE A 50 -9.43 8.19 -18.52
N TRP A 51 -9.72 7.38 -19.56
CA TRP A 51 -9.74 7.80 -20.95
C TRP A 51 -10.66 9.01 -21.19
N TYR A 52 -11.78 9.12 -20.48
CA TYR A 52 -12.76 10.19 -20.60
C TYR A 52 -12.41 11.48 -19.84
N GLY A 53 -11.24 11.55 -19.20
CA GLY A 53 -10.86 12.66 -18.32
C GLY A 53 -10.89 14.04 -18.99
N ALA A 54 -10.53 14.13 -20.28
CA ALA A 54 -10.62 15.37 -21.04
C ALA A 54 -12.08 15.81 -21.29
N ILE A 55 -12.98 14.87 -21.54
CA ILE A 55 -14.42 15.15 -21.71
C ILE A 55 -15.00 15.63 -20.38
N LEU A 56 -14.72 14.92 -19.28
CA LEU A 56 -15.20 15.27 -17.95
C LEU A 56 -14.70 16.66 -17.50
N GLY A 57 -13.47 17.03 -17.89
CA GLY A 57 -12.88 18.36 -17.63
C GLY A 57 -13.42 19.49 -18.48
N SER A 58 -14.24 19.19 -19.51
CA SER A 58 -14.76 20.21 -20.43
C SER A 58 -15.85 21.07 -19.78
N LYS A 59 -16.16 22.19 -20.46
CA LYS A 59 -17.36 22.99 -20.16
C LYS A 59 -18.51 22.69 -21.13
N GLY A 60 -18.27 21.73 -22.05
CA GLY A 60 -19.24 21.31 -23.03
C GLY A 60 -20.05 20.09 -22.59
N GLU A 61 -20.66 19.43 -23.53
CA GLU A 61 -21.41 18.21 -23.33
C GLU A 61 -20.53 17.12 -22.66
N GLY A 62 -21.07 16.43 -21.67
CA GLY A 62 -20.37 15.41 -20.88
C GLY A 62 -19.42 15.96 -19.83
N GLY A 63 -19.22 17.29 -19.74
CA GLY A 63 -18.32 17.90 -18.79
C GLY A 63 -18.93 18.02 -17.39
N ASN A 64 -18.10 17.71 -16.38
CA ASN A 64 -18.43 17.92 -14.96
C ASN A 64 -17.13 18.14 -14.15
N ARG A 65 -16.71 19.38 -14.03
CA ARG A 65 -15.46 19.76 -13.35
C ARG A 65 -15.46 19.51 -11.86
N GLU A 66 -16.62 19.64 -11.21
CA GLU A 66 -16.73 19.35 -9.77
C GLU A 66 -16.49 17.86 -9.52
N ARG A 67 -17.10 16.98 -10.33
CA ARG A 67 -16.81 15.56 -10.29
C ARG A 67 -15.33 15.29 -10.60
N LEU A 68 -14.75 15.90 -11.65
CA LEU A 68 -13.35 15.71 -11.99
C LEU A 68 -12.41 16.03 -10.82
N ILE A 69 -12.60 17.18 -10.16
CA ILE A 69 -11.78 17.58 -9.00
C ILE A 69 -11.90 16.53 -7.89
N ARG A 70 -13.12 16.11 -7.56
CA ARG A 70 -13.37 15.09 -6.53
C ARG A 70 -12.75 13.74 -6.88
N GLU A 71 -12.81 13.30 -8.16
CA GLU A 71 -12.17 12.09 -8.64
C GLU A 71 -10.64 12.16 -8.46
N LEU A 72 -10.01 13.26 -8.87
CA LEU A 72 -8.56 13.46 -8.74
C LEU A 72 -8.11 13.52 -7.28
N ASP A 73 -8.87 14.19 -6.40
CA ASP A 73 -8.59 14.22 -4.97
C ASP A 73 -8.67 12.83 -4.35
N PHE A 74 -9.71 12.07 -4.70
CA PHE A 74 -9.92 10.72 -4.19
C PHE A 74 -8.85 9.73 -4.71
N MET A 75 -8.56 9.75 -6.02
CA MET A 75 -7.48 8.93 -6.59
C MET A 75 -6.14 9.25 -5.92
N LYS A 76 -5.79 10.54 -5.78
CA LYS A 76 -4.54 10.96 -5.14
C LYS A 76 -4.45 10.52 -3.67
N ALA A 77 -5.53 10.66 -2.91
CA ALA A 77 -5.60 10.22 -1.52
C ALA A 77 -5.38 8.70 -1.37
N ASN A 78 -5.74 7.92 -2.39
CA ASN A 78 -5.52 6.47 -2.45
C ASN A 78 -4.22 6.08 -3.18
N GLY A 79 -3.40 7.06 -3.57
CA GLY A 79 -2.10 6.84 -4.21
C GLY A 79 -2.17 6.42 -5.69
N ILE A 80 -3.35 6.48 -6.31
CA ILE A 80 -3.56 6.25 -7.75
C ILE A 80 -3.24 7.56 -8.45
N ASP A 81 -2.01 7.73 -8.91
CA ASP A 81 -1.51 9.02 -9.42
C ASP A 81 -0.96 8.98 -10.84
N ASN A 82 -1.09 7.86 -11.55
CA ASN A 82 -0.77 7.71 -12.96
C ASN A 82 -2.06 7.38 -13.73
N LEU A 83 -2.45 8.29 -14.63
CA LEU A 83 -3.70 8.18 -15.39
C LEU A 83 -3.43 8.06 -16.88
N ARG A 84 -4.03 7.06 -17.54
CA ARG A 84 -3.98 6.92 -18.99
C ARG A 84 -5.21 7.56 -19.62
N VAL A 85 -5.00 8.55 -20.50
CA VAL A 85 -6.04 9.49 -20.98
C VAL A 85 -6.05 9.53 -22.50
N LEU A 86 -7.24 9.45 -23.08
CA LEU A 86 -7.45 9.56 -24.53
C LEU A 86 -7.39 11.04 -24.98
N ILE A 87 -6.56 11.30 -25.96
CA ILE A 87 -6.56 12.57 -26.74
C ILE A 87 -6.90 12.33 -28.20
N GLY A 88 -7.76 11.35 -28.44
CA GLY A 88 -8.41 10.99 -29.70
C GLY A 88 -9.92 11.17 -29.59
N ALA A 89 -10.66 10.28 -30.13
CA ALA A 89 -12.10 10.31 -30.41
C ALA A 89 -12.43 11.06 -31.70
N ASP A 90 -12.44 10.29 -32.79
CA ASP A 90 -12.44 10.81 -34.16
C ASP A 90 -13.77 10.48 -34.85
N GLY A 91 -14.28 11.43 -35.65
CA GLY A 91 -15.47 11.28 -36.46
C GLY A 91 -16.68 12.07 -36.00
N GLU A 92 -17.85 11.80 -36.58
CA GLU A 92 -19.09 12.47 -36.24
C GLU A 92 -19.69 11.90 -34.91
N ASN A 93 -20.44 12.74 -34.20
CA ASN A 93 -21.24 12.31 -33.06
C ASN A 93 -22.47 11.49 -33.52
N GLY A 94 -23.07 10.74 -32.60
CA GLY A 94 -24.26 9.93 -32.85
C GLY A 94 -24.01 8.63 -33.61
N VAL A 95 -22.75 8.17 -33.68
CA VAL A 95 -22.38 6.86 -34.23
C VAL A 95 -22.45 5.82 -33.11
N ALA A 96 -23.22 4.75 -33.38
CA ALA A 96 -23.38 3.66 -32.41
C ALA A 96 -22.02 3.10 -31.90
N SER A 97 -21.95 2.76 -30.62
CA SER A 97 -20.77 2.17 -29.97
C SER A 97 -19.53 3.04 -29.95
N LYS A 98 -19.63 4.35 -30.27
CA LYS A 98 -18.49 5.29 -30.24
C LYS A 98 -18.56 6.26 -29.09
N VAL A 99 -17.39 6.69 -28.65
CA VAL A 99 -17.24 7.78 -27.66
C VAL A 99 -17.83 9.08 -28.18
N GLU A 100 -18.64 9.73 -27.38
CA GLU A 100 -19.28 10.99 -27.67
C GLU A 100 -19.19 11.92 -26.44
N PRO A 101 -18.92 13.25 -26.58
CA PRO A 101 -18.64 13.97 -27.83
C PRO A 101 -17.25 13.67 -28.40
N THR A 102 -17.10 13.73 -29.72
CA THR A 102 -15.82 13.51 -30.39
C THR A 102 -14.88 14.70 -30.26
N LEU A 103 -13.57 14.41 -30.20
CA LEU A 103 -12.52 15.44 -30.13
C LEU A 103 -12.21 16.01 -31.52
N GLN A 104 -12.05 15.16 -32.54
CA GLN A 104 -11.73 15.56 -33.89
C GLN A 104 -12.89 15.19 -34.84
N ILE A 105 -13.69 16.18 -35.21
CA ILE A 105 -14.90 15.99 -36.02
C ILE A 105 -14.55 15.69 -37.48
N LYS A 106 -13.54 16.34 -38.01
CA LYS A 106 -12.93 16.17 -39.33
C LYS A 106 -11.42 16.38 -39.19
N PRO A 107 -10.59 15.93 -40.15
CA PRO A 107 -9.15 16.17 -40.10
C PRO A 107 -8.80 17.62 -39.79
N GLY A 108 -8.10 17.86 -38.68
CA GLY A 108 -7.69 19.20 -38.23
C GLY A 108 -8.82 20.10 -37.70
N LYS A 109 -10.06 19.61 -37.59
CA LYS A 109 -11.18 20.36 -37.01
C LYS A 109 -11.59 19.77 -35.66
N TYR A 110 -11.26 20.48 -34.62
CA TYR A 110 -11.36 20.01 -33.23
C TYR A 110 -12.52 20.60 -32.47
N ASN A 111 -13.00 19.86 -31.49
CA ASN A 111 -13.89 20.33 -30.45
C ASN A 111 -13.07 21.05 -29.35
N ASP A 112 -13.10 22.39 -29.38
CA ASP A 112 -12.33 23.23 -28.46
C ASP A 112 -12.75 23.08 -27.01
N ALA A 113 -13.99 22.69 -26.73
CA ALA A 113 -14.44 22.44 -25.35
C ALA A 113 -13.73 21.24 -24.71
N ILE A 114 -13.44 20.18 -25.48
CA ILE A 114 -12.69 19.01 -24.97
C ILE A 114 -11.22 19.36 -24.76
N PHE A 115 -10.62 20.16 -25.64
CA PHE A 115 -9.25 20.66 -25.42
C PHE A 115 -9.17 21.62 -24.23
N ASP A 116 -10.19 22.44 -23.98
CA ASP A 116 -10.26 23.22 -22.73
C ASP A 116 -10.37 22.29 -21.50
N GLY A 117 -11.09 21.19 -21.63
CA GLY A 117 -11.16 20.13 -20.63
C GLY A 117 -9.83 19.41 -20.38
N LEU A 118 -9.08 19.11 -21.43
CA LEU A 118 -7.74 18.53 -21.32
C LEU A 118 -6.76 19.48 -20.62
N ASP A 119 -6.79 20.78 -21.01
CA ASP A 119 -6.01 21.82 -20.35
C ASP A 119 -6.33 21.90 -18.85
N PHE A 120 -7.62 21.83 -18.50
CA PHE A 120 -8.07 21.86 -17.12
C PHE A 120 -7.63 20.60 -16.35
N LEU A 121 -7.82 19.41 -16.93
CA LEU A 121 -7.38 18.14 -16.35
C LEU A 121 -5.88 18.16 -16.02
N LEU A 122 -5.03 18.51 -16.99
CA LEU A 122 -3.57 18.54 -16.81
C LEU A 122 -3.16 19.57 -15.75
N ALA A 123 -3.81 20.75 -15.70
CA ALA A 123 -3.54 21.75 -14.69
C ALA A 123 -3.90 21.23 -13.29
N GLU A 124 -5.05 20.55 -13.12
CA GLU A 124 -5.49 19.96 -11.86
C GLU A 124 -4.61 18.75 -11.44
N MET A 125 -4.21 17.91 -12.38
CA MET A 125 -3.25 16.84 -12.13
C MET A 125 -1.88 17.39 -11.68
N GLY A 126 -1.39 18.45 -12.32
CA GLY A 126 -0.13 19.08 -11.95
C GLY A 126 -0.12 19.63 -10.51
N LYS A 127 -1.24 20.23 -10.04
CA LYS A 127 -1.38 20.68 -8.64
C LYS A 127 -1.26 19.53 -7.63
N ARG A 128 -1.62 18.30 -8.02
CA ARG A 128 -1.62 17.10 -7.20
C ARG A 128 -0.39 16.22 -7.40
N ASN A 129 0.58 16.66 -8.20
CA ASN A 129 1.74 15.85 -8.61
C ASN A 129 1.34 14.50 -9.22
N MET A 130 0.25 14.48 -10.00
CA MET A 130 -0.19 13.29 -10.75
C MET A 130 0.42 13.29 -12.16
N LYS A 131 0.44 12.14 -12.80
CA LYS A 131 1.05 11.89 -14.09
C LYS A 131 0.03 11.39 -15.12
N ALA A 132 0.10 11.90 -16.36
CA ALA A 132 -0.78 11.52 -17.46
C ALA A 132 -0.01 10.82 -18.58
N VAL A 133 -0.43 9.61 -18.95
CA VAL A 133 -0.09 8.97 -20.23
C VAL A 133 -1.13 9.39 -21.25
N LEU A 134 -0.72 10.05 -22.32
CA LEU A 134 -1.63 10.64 -23.30
C LEU A 134 -1.53 9.89 -24.63
N PHE A 135 -2.59 9.18 -25.06
CA PHE A 135 -2.58 8.41 -26.32
C PHE A 135 -3.40 9.07 -27.43
N PHE A 136 -2.81 9.10 -28.66
CA PHE A 136 -3.29 9.91 -29.77
C PHE A 136 -4.35 9.26 -30.64
N THR A 137 -4.30 7.94 -30.81
CA THR A 137 -5.21 7.20 -31.70
C THR A 137 -5.58 5.84 -31.13
N ASN A 138 -6.38 5.08 -31.86
CA ASN A 138 -6.87 3.77 -31.44
C ASN A 138 -6.95 2.84 -32.65
N SER A 139 -6.58 1.58 -32.47
CA SER A 139 -6.82 0.60 -33.51
C SER A 139 -8.26 0.08 -33.54
N TRP A 140 -9.03 0.32 -32.47
CA TRP A 140 -10.43 -0.07 -32.32
C TRP A 140 -11.40 1.08 -32.61
N GLU A 141 -12.63 0.72 -33.02
CA GLU A 141 -13.64 1.66 -33.52
C GLU A 141 -14.23 2.57 -32.45
N TRP A 142 -14.22 2.19 -31.20
CA TRP A 142 -14.96 2.88 -30.13
C TRP A 142 -14.54 4.36 -29.92
N SER A 143 -13.36 4.73 -30.37
CA SER A 143 -12.94 6.13 -30.42
C SER A 143 -12.60 6.61 -31.85
N GLY A 144 -13.07 5.93 -32.88
CA GLY A 144 -12.83 6.26 -34.29
C GLY A 144 -11.51 5.71 -34.81
N GLY A 145 -10.38 6.33 -34.44
CA GLY A 145 -9.05 5.85 -34.69
C GLY A 145 -8.78 5.39 -36.15
N TYR A 146 -8.13 4.24 -36.32
CA TYR A 146 -7.71 3.71 -37.63
C TYR A 146 -8.83 3.68 -38.67
N SER A 147 -10.00 3.20 -38.30
CA SER A 147 -11.11 3.09 -39.25
C SER A 147 -11.62 4.46 -39.72
N GLN A 148 -11.62 5.44 -38.83
CA GLN A 148 -12.06 6.79 -39.15
C GLN A 148 -11.03 7.54 -40.02
N TYR A 149 -9.73 7.37 -39.77
CA TYR A 149 -8.69 7.95 -40.62
C TYR A 149 -8.70 7.37 -42.01
N LEU A 150 -8.91 6.07 -42.14
CA LEU A 150 -9.09 5.42 -43.46
C LEU A 150 -10.31 5.96 -44.23
N ASN A 151 -11.42 6.18 -43.50
CA ASN A 151 -12.61 6.79 -44.11
C ASN A 151 -12.30 8.20 -44.61
N TRP A 152 -11.61 9.04 -43.80
CA TRP A 152 -11.21 10.37 -44.22
C TRP A 152 -10.19 10.39 -45.36
N ALA A 153 -9.38 9.35 -45.50
CA ALA A 153 -8.46 9.15 -46.61
C ALA A 153 -9.17 8.61 -47.88
N GLY A 154 -10.50 8.46 -47.86
CA GLY A 154 -11.27 7.97 -49.02
C GLY A 154 -11.14 6.47 -49.29
N LYS A 155 -10.69 5.67 -48.28
CA LYS A 155 -10.51 4.20 -48.43
C LYS A 155 -11.84 3.43 -48.24
N GLY A 156 -12.97 4.10 -48.21
CA GLY A 156 -14.31 3.52 -48.09
C GLY A 156 -15.00 3.87 -46.75
N LYS A 157 -16.21 3.33 -46.55
CA LYS A 157 -16.99 3.50 -45.32
C LYS A 157 -16.37 2.65 -44.21
N ASN A 158 -16.15 3.25 -43.02
CA ASN A 158 -15.63 2.53 -41.85
C ASN A 158 -16.69 1.54 -41.33
N PRO A 159 -16.36 0.24 -41.21
CA PRO A 159 -17.25 -0.74 -40.61
C PRO A 159 -17.42 -0.52 -39.11
N ILE A 160 -18.60 -0.88 -38.62
CA ILE A 160 -18.91 -0.90 -37.17
C ILE A 160 -19.04 -2.37 -36.75
N PRO A 161 -18.19 -2.91 -35.88
CA PRO A 161 -18.19 -4.34 -35.55
C PRO A 161 -19.53 -4.89 -35.07
N SER A 162 -20.30 -4.09 -34.31
CA SER A 162 -21.64 -4.47 -33.85
C SER A 162 -22.71 -4.57 -34.97
N VAL A 163 -22.42 -3.99 -36.15
CA VAL A 163 -23.32 -3.97 -37.32
C VAL A 163 -22.77 -4.83 -38.45
N ASP A 164 -21.50 -4.62 -38.80
CA ASP A 164 -20.86 -5.20 -39.98
C ASP A 164 -20.04 -6.47 -39.68
N GLY A 165 -19.82 -6.74 -38.36
CA GLY A 165 -19.03 -7.86 -37.84
C GLY A 165 -17.52 -7.58 -37.79
N TRP A 166 -16.85 -8.24 -36.84
CA TRP A 166 -15.41 -8.14 -36.63
C TRP A 166 -14.55 -8.49 -37.85
N PRO A 167 -14.87 -9.53 -38.64
CA PRO A 167 -14.09 -9.84 -39.87
C PRO A 167 -14.06 -8.68 -40.88
N ALA A 168 -15.17 -7.97 -41.05
CA ALA A 168 -15.23 -6.81 -41.95
C ALA A 168 -14.37 -5.66 -41.42
N TYR A 169 -14.43 -5.39 -40.11
CA TYR A 169 -13.62 -4.38 -39.46
C TYR A 169 -12.12 -4.69 -39.60
N MET A 170 -11.68 -5.89 -39.19
CA MET A 170 -10.29 -6.32 -39.27
C MET A 170 -9.72 -6.23 -40.69
N ASN A 171 -10.51 -6.68 -41.69
CA ASN A 171 -10.11 -6.59 -43.09
C ASN A 171 -10.00 -5.14 -43.58
N TYR A 172 -10.78 -4.22 -43.03
CA TYR A 172 -10.73 -2.80 -43.38
C TYR A 172 -9.51 -2.10 -42.76
N VAL A 173 -9.29 -2.25 -41.44
CA VAL A 173 -8.25 -1.51 -40.71
C VAL A 173 -6.84 -1.99 -40.99
N LYS A 174 -6.63 -3.20 -41.50
CA LYS A 174 -5.30 -3.67 -41.93
C LYS A 174 -4.61 -2.77 -42.96
N GLN A 175 -5.37 -1.90 -43.70
CA GLN A 175 -4.82 -0.96 -44.65
C GLN A 175 -4.09 0.23 -44.00
N TYR A 176 -4.27 0.43 -42.65
CA TYR A 176 -3.88 1.67 -41.97
C TYR A 176 -2.38 1.90 -41.99
N ALA A 177 -1.58 0.89 -41.67
CA ALA A 177 -0.13 1.03 -41.56
C ALA A 177 0.56 1.44 -42.89
N GLY A 178 -0.09 1.12 -44.04
CA GLY A 178 0.38 1.52 -45.37
C GLY A 178 -0.30 2.77 -45.93
N CYS A 179 -1.13 3.47 -45.15
CA CYS A 179 -1.88 4.64 -45.60
C CYS A 179 -1.12 5.93 -45.30
N ASP A 180 -0.43 6.49 -46.27
CA ASP A 180 0.35 7.73 -46.13
C ASP A 180 -0.52 8.93 -45.77
N GLU A 181 -1.73 9.03 -46.35
CA GLU A 181 -2.71 10.08 -46.02
C GLU A 181 -3.13 9.99 -44.54
N CYS A 182 -3.33 8.75 -44.03
CA CYS A 182 -3.69 8.51 -42.63
C CYS A 182 -2.54 8.93 -41.71
N ARG A 183 -1.31 8.57 -42.07
CA ARG A 183 -0.11 8.97 -41.34
C ARG A 183 0.01 10.49 -41.25
N GLN A 184 -0.13 11.20 -42.37
CA GLN A 184 -0.06 12.65 -42.41
C GLN A 184 -1.14 13.32 -41.55
N MET A 185 -2.38 12.80 -41.55
CA MET A 185 -3.45 13.30 -40.68
C MET A 185 -3.10 13.09 -39.19
N LEU A 186 -2.56 11.93 -38.83
CA LEU A 186 -2.11 11.64 -37.45
C LEU A 186 -0.94 12.56 -37.02
N GLU A 187 0.05 12.78 -37.89
CA GLU A 187 1.15 13.70 -37.62
C GLU A 187 0.66 15.13 -37.39
N ASN A 188 -0.32 15.58 -38.18
CA ASN A 188 -0.96 16.90 -37.98
C ASN A 188 -1.69 16.98 -36.63
N HIS A 189 -2.38 15.92 -36.24
CA HIS A 189 -3.04 15.83 -34.93
C HIS A 189 -2.00 15.85 -33.79
N ILE A 190 -0.97 15.03 -33.85
CA ILE A 190 0.14 15.01 -32.89
C ILE A 190 0.78 16.40 -32.76
N LYS A 191 1.10 17.04 -33.87
CA LYS A 191 1.68 18.40 -33.88
C LYS A 191 0.77 19.40 -33.17
N TYR A 192 -0.53 19.36 -33.49
CA TYR A 192 -1.52 20.26 -32.89
C TYR A 192 -1.57 20.10 -31.37
N VAL A 193 -1.58 18.85 -30.87
CA VAL A 193 -1.64 18.56 -29.43
C VAL A 193 -0.31 18.93 -28.74
N VAL A 194 0.81 18.43 -29.23
CA VAL A 194 2.12 18.59 -28.58
C VAL A 194 2.55 20.06 -28.51
N SER A 195 2.18 20.86 -29.52
CA SER A 195 2.53 22.30 -29.55
C SER A 195 1.61 23.20 -28.72
N ARG A 196 0.63 22.64 -27.99
CA ARG A 196 -0.32 23.45 -27.19
C ARG A 196 0.36 24.13 -26.01
N THR A 197 -0.22 25.27 -25.63
CA THR A 197 0.02 25.94 -24.34
C THR A 197 -1.25 25.80 -23.50
N ASN A 198 -1.15 25.24 -22.31
CA ASN A 198 -2.25 25.04 -21.39
C ASN A 198 -2.87 26.38 -20.98
N ARG A 199 -4.17 26.50 -21.11
CA ARG A 199 -4.94 27.73 -20.81
C ARG A 199 -4.96 28.10 -19.33
N TYR A 200 -4.78 27.13 -18.43
CA TYR A 200 -4.92 27.32 -16.97
C TYR A 200 -3.56 27.55 -16.30
N ASN A 201 -2.59 26.65 -16.50
CA ASN A 201 -1.27 26.75 -15.86
C ASN A 201 -0.22 27.50 -16.71
N LYS A 202 -0.55 27.88 -17.96
CA LYS A 202 0.28 28.62 -18.93
C LYS A 202 1.56 27.89 -19.38
N LYS A 203 1.72 26.62 -19.05
CA LYS A 203 2.84 25.81 -19.53
C LYS A 203 2.59 25.33 -20.95
N LYS A 204 3.64 25.26 -21.76
CA LYS A 204 3.56 24.46 -22.98
C LYS A 204 3.47 22.99 -22.59
N TYR A 205 2.75 22.17 -23.37
CA TYR A 205 2.64 20.76 -23.10
C TYR A 205 4.02 20.08 -23.07
N THR A 206 4.92 20.48 -23.95
CA THR A 206 6.34 20.03 -23.96
C THR A 206 7.13 20.43 -22.71
N GLU A 207 6.59 21.30 -21.84
CA GLU A 207 7.21 21.80 -20.62
C GLU A 207 6.41 21.43 -19.36
N ASP A 208 5.32 20.65 -19.49
CA ASP A 208 4.44 20.30 -18.36
C ASP A 208 4.78 18.93 -17.76
N PRO A 209 5.41 18.86 -16.56
CA PRO A 209 5.78 17.61 -15.93
C PRO A 209 4.59 16.77 -15.44
N ALA A 210 3.36 17.26 -15.57
CA ALA A 210 2.16 16.43 -15.36
C ALA A 210 1.98 15.39 -16.47
N ILE A 211 2.52 15.65 -17.68
CA ILE A 211 2.58 14.67 -18.76
C ILE A 211 3.70 13.69 -18.45
N PHE A 212 3.38 12.40 -18.38
CA PHE A 212 4.33 11.31 -18.17
C PHE A 212 4.96 10.87 -19.49
N SER A 213 4.10 10.61 -20.47
CA SER A 213 4.52 10.17 -21.79
C SER A 213 3.49 10.50 -22.86
N TRP A 214 3.96 10.61 -24.08
CA TRP A 214 3.17 10.52 -25.29
C TRP A 214 3.06 9.07 -25.71
N GLN A 215 1.85 8.62 -26.02
CA GLN A 215 1.63 7.26 -26.47
C GLN A 215 1.02 7.27 -27.87
N ILE A 216 1.58 6.45 -28.78
CA ILE A 216 1.18 6.46 -30.20
C ILE A 216 -0.30 6.13 -30.34
N GLY A 217 -0.78 5.10 -29.68
CA GLY A 217 -2.19 4.74 -29.75
C GLY A 217 -2.62 3.72 -28.71
N ASN A 218 -3.92 3.40 -28.73
CA ASN A 218 -4.48 2.26 -28.01
C ASN A 218 -4.36 1.03 -28.89
N GLU A 219 -3.59 0.03 -28.41
CA GLU A 219 -3.43 -1.29 -29.04
C GLU A 219 -3.10 -1.26 -30.55
N PRO A 220 -2.08 -0.51 -30.99
CA PRO A 220 -1.67 -0.52 -32.39
C PRO A 220 -1.34 -1.93 -32.88
N ARG A 221 -1.86 -2.31 -34.06
CA ARG A 221 -1.68 -3.64 -34.67
C ARG A 221 -1.39 -3.56 -36.15
N ALA A 222 -0.72 -4.61 -36.67
CA ALA A 222 -0.54 -4.84 -38.11
C ALA A 222 -1.81 -5.40 -38.78
N PHE A 223 -2.64 -6.12 -38.02
CA PHE A 223 -3.85 -6.85 -38.48
C PHE A 223 -3.62 -7.92 -39.55
N SER A 224 -2.38 -8.16 -39.93
CA SER A 224 -1.99 -9.32 -40.75
C SER A 224 -0.46 -9.51 -40.70
N ASN A 225 0.02 -10.73 -41.00
CA ASN A 225 1.43 -11.03 -41.08
C ASN A 225 2.14 -10.26 -42.19
N GLU A 226 1.45 -10.05 -43.34
CA GLU A 226 1.99 -9.33 -44.47
C GLU A 226 2.28 -7.86 -44.18
N ASN A 227 1.52 -7.27 -43.27
CA ASN A 227 1.64 -5.86 -42.91
C ASN A 227 2.68 -5.58 -41.82
N LYS A 228 3.25 -6.59 -41.18
CA LYS A 228 4.26 -6.40 -40.11
C LYS A 228 5.39 -5.43 -40.52
N PRO A 229 5.99 -5.52 -41.72
CA PRO A 229 7.04 -4.57 -42.11
C PRO A 229 6.54 -3.12 -42.21
N LEU A 230 5.34 -2.90 -42.76
CA LEU A 230 4.74 -1.56 -42.85
C LEU A 230 4.40 -1.01 -41.45
N PHE A 231 3.89 -1.86 -40.57
CA PHE A 231 3.60 -1.51 -39.20
C PHE A 231 4.85 -1.09 -38.41
N VAL A 232 5.94 -1.84 -38.52
CA VAL A 232 7.23 -1.48 -37.92
C VAL A 232 7.73 -0.12 -38.46
N ALA A 233 7.66 0.11 -39.75
CA ALA A 233 8.06 1.36 -40.36
C ALA A 233 7.21 2.54 -39.88
N TRP A 234 5.88 2.35 -39.85
CA TRP A 234 4.94 3.36 -39.35
C TRP A 234 5.20 3.73 -37.89
N LEU A 235 5.38 2.76 -36.99
CA LEU A 235 5.71 3.02 -35.58
C LEU A 235 7.01 3.81 -35.42
N LYS A 236 8.03 3.44 -36.22
CA LYS A 236 9.33 4.13 -36.20
C LYS A 236 9.20 5.59 -36.65
N ASP A 237 8.43 5.84 -37.72
CA ASP A 237 8.24 7.20 -38.25
C ASP A 237 7.44 8.06 -37.24
N ILE A 238 6.34 7.56 -36.69
CA ILE A 238 5.54 8.30 -35.71
C ILE A 238 6.30 8.56 -34.41
N SER A 239 7.04 7.57 -33.87
CA SER A 239 7.84 7.79 -32.67
C SER A 239 8.95 8.82 -32.88
N ALA A 240 9.63 8.78 -34.03
CA ALA A 240 10.65 9.77 -34.42
C ALA A 240 10.02 11.16 -34.57
N TYR A 241 8.81 11.25 -35.16
CA TYR A 241 8.10 12.51 -35.30
C TYR A 241 7.76 13.12 -33.94
N ILE A 242 7.19 12.35 -33.00
CA ILE A 242 6.90 12.83 -31.64
C ILE A 242 8.17 13.33 -30.98
N LYS A 243 9.27 12.58 -31.02
CA LYS A 243 10.59 12.98 -30.46
C LYS A 243 11.19 14.22 -31.13
N SER A 244 10.81 14.50 -32.37
CA SER A 244 11.25 15.74 -33.07
C SER A 244 10.52 16.96 -32.50
N LEU A 245 9.30 16.81 -32.02
CA LEU A 245 8.48 17.88 -31.45
C LEU A 245 8.74 18.08 -29.95
N ASP A 246 9.02 17.01 -29.25
CA ASP A 246 9.20 17.02 -27.78
C ASP A 246 10.36 16.08 -27.36
N LYS A 247 11.38 16.68 -26.73
CA LYS A 247 12.57 15.97 -26.22
C LYS A 247 12.52 15.70 -24.70
N ASN A 248 11.51 16.24 -24.02
CA ASN A 248 11.41 16.17 -22.57
C ASN A 248 10.62 14.94 -22.10
N HIS A 249 9.57 14.57 -22.82
CA HIS A 249 8.69 13.48 -22.43
C HIS A 249 9.07 12.15 -23.08
N MET A 250 8.69 11.08 -22.39
CA MET A 250 8.84 9.72 -22.89
C MET A 250 7.82 9.44 -24.00
N VAL A 251 8.13 8.42 -24.82
CA VAL A 251 7.25 7.91 -25.86
C VAL A 251 7.07 6.41 -25.70
N SER A 252 5.83 5.94 -25.78
CA SER A 252 5.47 4.52 -25.80
C SER A 252 4.54 4.19 -26.96
N ILE A 253 4.38 2.91 -27.23
CA ILE A 253 3.54 2.43 -28.34
C ILE A 253 2.08 2.33 -27.89
N GLY A 254 1.79 1.79 -26.69
CA GLY A 254 0.49 1.36 -26.24
C GLY A 254 0.13 -0.04 -26.76
N SER A 255 1.14 -0.89 -26.97
CA SER A 255 0.99 -2.25 -27.46
C SER A 255 0.32 -3.15 -26.44
N GLU A 256 -0.57 -4.03 -26.87
CA GLU A 256 -1.17 -5.10 -26.09
C GLU A 256 -0.17 -6.22 -25.72
N GLY A 257 1.00 -6.24 -26.38
CA GLY A 257 1.99 -7.29 -26.24
C GLY A 257 1.88 -8.34 -27.35
N GLN A 258 2.07 -9.61 -27.00
CA GLN A 258 2.05 -10.73 -27.96
C GLN A 258 0.76 -10.76 -28.81
N TRP A 259 -0.39 -10.54 -28.17
CA TRP A 259 -1.68 -10.50 -28.88
C TRP A 259 -1.73 -9.35 -29.89
N GLY A 260 -1.23 -8.17 -29.54
CA GLY A 260 -1.13 -7.01 -30.42
C GLY A 260 -0.06 -7.13 -31.51
N CYS A 261 0.79 -8.13 -31.42
CA CYS A 261 1.86 -8.41 -32.37
C CYS A 261 1.59 -9.68 -33.21
N GLU A 262 0.34 -10.02 -33.47
CA GLU A 262 -0.05 -11.20 -34.26
C GLU A 262 0.59 -12.50 -33.70
N MET A 263 0.62 -12.66 -32.38
CA MET A 263 1.22 -13.77 -31.63
C MET A 263 2.75 -13.93 -31.84
N ASP A 264 3.43 -12.88 -32.30
CA ASP A 264 4.85 -12.87 -32.62
C ASP A 264 5.67 -12.04 -31.61
N MET A 265 6.34 -12.72 -30.67
CA MET A 265 7.20 -12.07 -29.68
C MET A 265 8.46 -11.45 -30.31
N GLY A 266 8.89 -11.92 -31.49
CA GLY A 266 9.97 -11.29 -32.25
C GLY A 266 9.57 -9.91 -32.79
N LEU A 267 8.31 -9.76 -33.26
CA LEU A 267 7.75 -8.47 -33.61
C LEU A 267 7.64 -7.55 -32.40
N PHE A 268 7.18 -8.08 -31.25
CA PHE A 268 7.10 -7.31 -30.02
C PHE A 268 8.47 -6.76 -29.59
N GLU A 269 9.53 -7.59 -29.67
CA GLU A 269 10.88 -7.15 -29.40
C GLU A 269 11.32 -6.08 -30.41
N GLN A 270 11.09 -6.31 -31.70
CA GLN A 270 11.53 -5.42 -32.78
C GLN A 270 10.96 -4.00 -32.66
N ILE A 271 9.65 -3.87 -32.38
CA ILE A 271 8.99 -2.56 -32.27
C ILE A 271 9.42 -1.79 -31.03
N HIS A 272 9.73 -2.48 -29.93
CA HIS A 272 10.17 -1.86 -28.69
C HIS A 272 11.71 -1.63 -28.63
N ALA A 273 12.48 -2.23 -29.53
CA ALA A 273 13.91 -1.98 -29.65
C ALA A 273 14.23 -0.60 -30.26
N ASP A 274 13.25 0.07 -30.91
CA ASP A 274 13.47 1.40 -31.46
C ASP A 274 13.93 2.40 -30.36
N LYS A 275 14.93 3.22 -30.73
CA LYS A 275 15.55 4.19 -29.80
C LYS A 275 14.61 5.30 -29.33
N ASN A 276 13.54 5.57 -30.08
CA ASN A 276 12.55 6.60 -29.75
C ASN A 276 11.45 6.07 -28.82
N ILE A 277 11.39 4.78 -28.60
CA ILE A 277 10.46 4.15 -27.65
C ILE A 277 11.18 3.97 -26.31
N ASP A 278 10.71 4.64 -25.27
CA ASP A 278 11.37 4.69 -23.97
C ASP A 278 11.02 3.50 -23.08
N TYR A 279 9.81 2.95 -23.19
CA TYR A 279 9.35 1.83 -22.39
C TYR A 279 8.38 0.92 -23.14
N LEU A 280 8.26 -0.33 -22.66
CA LEU A 280 7.37 -1.35 -23.21
C LEU A 280 6.00 -1.27 -22.54
N THR A 281 4.98 -1.76 -23.25
CA THR A 281 3.61 -1.88 -22.73
C THR A 281 3.05 -3.24 -23.03
N MET A 282 2.14 -3.72 -22.18
CA MET A 282 1.34 -4.91 -22.38
C MET A 282 -0.06 -4.72 -21.80
N HIS A 283 -1.06 -5.44 -22.35
CA HIS A 283 -2.44 -5.51 -21.84
C HIS A 283 -2.81 -6.95 -21.59
N ILE A 284 -3.72 -7.22 -20.67
CA ILE A 284 -4.14 -8.59 -20.31
C ILE A 284 -5.64 -8.64 -20.07
N TRP A 285 -6.34 -9.45 -20.85
CA TRP A 285 -7.79 -9.58 -20.85
C TRP A 285 -8.26 -11.02 -20.62
N PRO A 286 -8.29 -11.53 -19.35
CA PRO A 286 -8.61 -12.93 -19.07
C PRO A 286 -9.97 -13.39 -19.62
N LYS A 287 -10.99 -12.54 -19.52
CA LYS A 287 -12.33 -12.81 -20.09
C LYS A 287 -12.26 -12.95 -21.61
N ASN A 288 -11.64 -11.98 -22.30
CA ASN A 288 -11.61 -11.92 -23.77
C ASN A 288 -10.75 -13.03 -24.38
N TRP A 289 -9.71 -13.47 -23.65
CA TRP A 289 -8.80 -14.53 -24.08
C TRP A 289 -9.21 -15.92 -23.59
N SER A 290 -10.42 -16.07 -23.05
CA SER A 290 -10.97 -17.34 -22.55
C SER A 290 -10.12 -18.00 -21.45
N TRP A 291 -9.39 -17.19 -20.68
CA TRP A 291 -8.69 -17.65 -19.47
C TRP A 291 -9.63 -17.68 -18.28
N LEU A 292 -10.68 -16.84 -18.31
CA LEU A 292 -11.77 -16.78 -17.35
C LEU A 292 -13.06 -17.32 -18.00
N ASP A 293 -13.68 -18.32 -17.39
CA ASP A 293 -15.05 -18.71 -17.68
C ASP A 293 -16.01 -17.93 -16.76
N VAL A 294 -16.75 -17.00 -17.30
CA VAL A 294 -17.70 -16.16 -16.56
C VAL A 294 -18.84 -16.95 -15.91
N LYS A 295 -19.10 -18.18 -16.37
CA LYS A 295 -20.09 -19.10 -15.76
C LYS A 295 -19.52 -19.86 -14.57
N ASN A 296 -18.19 -19.90 -14.44
CA ASN A 296 -17.49 -20.58 -13.35
C ASN A 296 -16.25 -19.77 -12.93
N MET A 297 -16.45 -18.50 -12.56
CA MET A 297 -15.37 -17.61 -12.20
C MET A 297 -14.50 -18.13 -11.03
N PRO A 298 -15.06 -18.66 -9.93
CA PRO A 298 -14.23 -19.23 -8.86
C PRO A 298 -13.34 -20.39 -9.33
N GLY A 299 -13.88 -21.28 -10.18
CA GLY A 299 -13.13 -22.44 -10.68
C GLY A 299 -12.05 -22.10 -11.71
N THR A 300 -12.10 -20.92 -12.33
CA THR A 300 -11.15 -20.48 -13.36
C THR A 300 -10.30 -19.27 -12.95
N LEU A 301 -10.45 -18.76 -11.74
CA LEU A 301 -9.65 -17.67 -11.21
C LEU A 301 -8.15 -18.03 -11.20
N GLN A 302 -7.78 -19.19 -10.68
CA GLN A 302 -6.38 -19.60 -10.62
C GLN A 302 -5.77 -19.72 -12.00
N ASN A 303 -6.49 -20.29 -12.98
CA ASN A 303 -6.04 -20.32 -14.38
C ASN A 303 -5.80 -18.92 -14.95
N SER A 304 -6.67 -17.96 -14.63
CA SER A 304 -6.49 -16.55 -15.03
C SER A 304 -5.23 -15.94 -14.42
N ILE A 305 -4.96 -16.20 -13.15
CA ILE A 305 -3.77 -15.74 -12.43
C ILE A 305 -2.49 -16.35 -13.04
N ASP A 306 -2.46 -17.67 -13.24
CA ASP A 306 -1.30 -18.38 -13.75
C ASP A 306 -0.95 -17.94 -15.18
N LYS A 307 -1.96 -17.83 -16.05
CA LYS A 307 -1.80 -17.33 -17.43
C LYS A 307 -1.34 -15.87 -17.47
N THR A 308 -1.85 -15.03 -16.59
CA THR A 308 -1.40 -13.65 -16.45
C THR A 308 0.06 -13.58 -16.03
N ALA A 309 0.47 -14.37 -15.03
CA ALA A 309 1.86 -14.42 -14.58
C ALA A 309 2.81 -14.92 -15.69
N GLU A 310 2.41 -15.95 -16.45
CA GLU A 310 3.16 -16.45 -17.60
C GLU A 310 3.33 -15.36 -18.67
N TYR A 311 2.25 -14.68 -19.05
CA TYR A 311 2.26 -13.61 -20.04
C TYR A 311 3.17 -12.45 -19.60
N MET A 312 3.02 -11.98 -18.36
CA MET A 312 3.85 -10.92 -17.80
C MET A 312 5.32 -11.29 -17.82
N ASN A 313 5.70 -12.50 -17.38
CA ASN A 313 7.09 -12.95 -17.35
C ASN A 313 7.71 -12.98 -18.75
N ASN A 314 7.00 -13.51 -19.76
CA ASN A 314 7.49 -13.55 -21.14
C ASN A 314 7.80 -12.15 -21.70
N HIS A 315 6.97 -11.15 -21.37
CA HIS A 315 7.18 -9.77 -21.81
C HIS A 315 8.27 -9.06 -21.00
N MET A 316 8.36 -9.36 -19.69
CA MET A 316 9.44 -8.86 -18.84
C MET A 316 10.82 -9.37 -19.29
N ASP A 317 10.92 -10.59 -19.82
CA ASP A 317 12.18 -11.14 -20.36
C ASP A 317 12.69 -10.30 -21.56
N ILE A 318 11.78 -9.87 -22.43
CA ILE A 318 12.14 -8.96 -23.53
C ILE A 318 12.52 -7.57 -22.98
N ALA A 319 11.80 -7.06 -22.00
CA ALA A 319 12.11 -5.77 -21.39
C ALA A 319 13.50 -5.78 -20.73
N ARG A 320 13.86 -6.87 -20.02
CA ARG A 320 15.22 -7.09 -19.46
C ARG A 320 16.28 -7.10 -20.56
N LYS A 321 16.03 -7.83 -21.65
CA LYS A 321 16.94 -7.91 -22.82
C LYS A 321 17.15 -6.54 -23.45
N LEU A 322 16.10 -5.72 -23.58
CA LEU A 322 16.15 -4.38 -24.16
C LEU A 322 16.62 -3.31 -23.16
N SER A 323 16.80 -3.66 -21.89
CA SER A 323 17.16 -2.73 -20.81
C SER A 323 16.19 -1.55 -20.71
N LYS A 324 14.89 -1.82 -20.78
CA LYS A 324 13.81 -0.82 -20.69
C LYS A 324 12.76 -1.25 -19.68
N PRO A 325 12.10 -0.31 -18.97
CA PRO A 325 10.97 -0.66 -18.12
C PRO A 325 9.75 -1.11 -18.95
N ILE A 326 8.88 -1.90 -18.34
CA ILE A 326 7.60 -2.32 -18.93
C ILE A 326 6.44 -1.97 -17.99
N VAL A 327 5.28 -1.65 -18.56
CA VAL A 327 4.05 -1.32 -17.85
C VAL A 327 2.92 -2.24 -18.32
N LEU A 328 2.14 -2.78 -17.38
CA LEU A 328 0.86 -3.42 -17.66
C LEU A 328 -0.21 -2.31 -17.72
N GLU A 329 -0.47 -1.77 -18.93
CA GLU A 329 -1.28 -0.57 -19.10
C GLU A 329 -2.79 -0.81 -19.13
N GLU A 330 -3.21 -2.05 -19.41
CA GLU A 330 -4.59 -2.46 -19.29
C GLU A 330 -4.69 -3.87 -18.75
N PHE A 331 -5.56 -4.04 -17.79
CA PHE A 331 -6.07 -5.33 -17.34
C PHE A 331 -7.36 -5.09 -16.58
N GLY A 332 -8.28 -6.03 -16.68
CA GLY A 332 -9.57 -5.93 -16.03
C GLY A 332 -10.09 -7.30 -15.62
N PHE A 333 -10.99 -7.30 -14.64
CA PHE A 333 -11.68 -8.49 -14.19
C PHE A 333 -13.09 -8.11 -13.74
N PRO A 334 -14.15 -8.83 -14.18
CA PRO A 334 -15.51 -8.49 -13.82
C PRO A 334 -15.78 -8.70 -12.33
N ARG A 335 -16.91 -8.15 -11.86
CA ARG A 335 -17.44 -8.45 -10.52
C ARG A 335 -17.80 -9.92 -10.39
N ASP A 336 -17.90 -10.40 -9.17
CA ASP A 336 -18.31 -11.76 -8.88
C ASP A 336 -19.65 -12.08 -9.59
N HIS A 337 -19.80 -13.30 -10.05
CA HIS A 337 -20.95 -13.76 -10.85
C HIS A 337 -21.16 -13.05 -12.21
N HIS A 338 -20.16 -12.27 -12.67
CA HIS A 338 -20.26 -11.47 -13.90
C HIS A 338 -21.39 -10.42 -13.85
N GLU A 339 -21.60 -9.85 -12.66
CA GLU A 339 -22.62 -8.82 -12.44
C GLU A 339 -22.07 -7.41 -12.67
N TYR A 340 -22.96 -6.46 -12.92
CA TYR A 340 -22.62 -5.04 -13.16
C TYR A 340 -23.09 -4.12 -12.02
N ASN A 341 -23.72 -4.68 -11.00
CA ASN A 341 -24.32 -3.94 -9.91
C ASN A 341 -23.29 -3.67 -8.81
N LEU A 342 -23.24 -2.43 -8.28
CA LEU A 342 -22.33 -2.06 -7.19
C LEU A 342 -22.56 -2.80 -5.87
N LYS A 343 -23.70 -3.47 -5.70
CA LYS A 343 -23.97 -4.31 -4.51
C LYS A 343 -23.26 -5.66 -4.56
N ASP A 344 -22.84 -6.08 -5.73
CA ASP A 344 -22.17 -7.36 -5.89
C ASP A 344 -20.71 -7.27 -5.48
N SER A 345 -20.21 -8.38 -4.96
CA SER A 345 -18.84 -8.51 -4.44
C SER A 345 -17.80 -8.31 -5.54
N THR A 346 -16.60 -7.89 -5.14
CA THR A 346 -15.40 -7.81 -5.98
C THR A 346 -14.33 -8.80 -5.56
N SER A 347 -14.66 -9.81 -4.74
CA SER A 347 -13.68 -10.70 -4.10
C SER A 347 -12.75 -11.41 -5.08
N LEU A 348 -13.29 -11.88 -6.22
CA LEU A 348 -12.49 -12.55 -7.26
C LEU A 348 -11.63 -11.54 -8.05
N ARG A 349 -12.19 -10.35 -8.35
CA ARG A 349 -11.45 -9.24 -8.92
C ARG A 349 -10.29 -8.85 -8.02
N ASP A 350 -10.53 -8.68 -6.72
CA ASP A 350 -9.53 -8.26 -5.76
C ASP A 350 -8.42 -9.28 -5.62
N ALA A 351 -8.74 -10.58 -5.62
CA ALA A 351 -7.74 -11.65 -5.63
C ALA A 351 -6.90 -11.64 -6.91
N TYR A 352 -7.51 -11.43 -8.08
CA TYR A 352 -6.81 -11.30 -9.35
C TYR A 352 -5.92 -10.04 -9.37
N TYR A 353 -6.43 -8.88 -8.93
CA TYR A 353 -5.66 -7.63 -8.88
C TYR A 353 -4.50 -7.72 -7.88
N ALA A 354 -4.70 -8.37 -6.73
CA ALA A 354 -3.63 -8.62 -5.76
C ALA A 354 -2.47 -9.40 -6.38
N SER A 355 -2.76 -10.42 -7.21
CA SER A 355 -1.73 -11.19 -7.89
C SER A 355 -0.87 -10.35 -8.83
N VAL A 356 -1.48 -9.40 -9.55
CA VAL A 356 -0.77 -8.44 -10.41
C VAL A 356 0.06 -7.46 -9.59
N PHE A 357 -0.53 -6.87 -8.56
CA PHE A 357 0.15 -5.88 -7.71
C PHE A 357 1.35 -6.49 -6.96
N GLU A 358 1.27 -7.77 -6.59
CA GLU A 358 2.38 -8.48 -5.93
C GLU A 358 3.61 -8.62 -6.85
N VAL A 359 3.40 -8.84 -8.17
CA VAL A 359 4.51 -8.87 -9.13
C VAL A 359 5.19 -7.51 -9.24
N ILE A 360 4.41 -6.41 -9.26
CA ILE A 360 4.96 -5.03 -9.29
C ILE A 360 5.74 -4.75 -8.00
N LEU A 361 5.18 -5.11 -6.86
CA LEU A 361 5.85 -4.94 -5.57
C LEU A 361 7.15 -5.75 -5.49
N LYS A 362 7.15 -6.98 -5.98
CA LYS A 362 8.36 -7.80 -6.07
C LYS A 362 9.39 -7.14 -6.98
N ALA A 363 8.98 -6.65 -8.15
CA ALA A 363 9.86 -5.95 -9.08
C ALA A 363 10.50 -4.71 -8.45
N SER A 364 9.73 -3.91 -7.70
CA SER A 364 10.25 -2.73 -7.00
C SER A 364 11.33 -3.05 -5.96
N LYS A 365 11.19 -4.21 -5.29
CA LYS A 365 12.15 -4.67 -4.25
C LYS A 365 13.39 -5.34 -4.83
N THR A 366 13.29 -5.92 -6.03
CA THR A 366 14.39 -6.63 -6.70
C THR A 366 15.04 -5.81 -7.81
N ASN A 367 14.57 -4.59 -8.04
CA ASN A 367 15.06 -3.70 -9.09
C ASN A 367 14.84 -4.30 -10.49
N ASP A 368 13.68 -4.93 -10.69
CA ASP A 368 13.28 -5.57 -11.95
C ASP A 368 12.45 -4.61 -12.83
N VAL A 369 12.25 -4.96 -14.09
CA VAL A 369 11.76 -4.10 -15.16
C VAL A 369 10.28 -3.71 -15.10
N LEU A 370 9.41 -4.46 -14.37
CA LEU A 370 7.98 -4.14 -14.27
C LEU A 370 7.78 -2.93 -13.36
N ALA A 371 7.51 -1.78 -13.97
CA ALA A 371 7.53 -0.50 -13.28
C ALA A 371 6.15 0.00 -12.81
N GLY A 372 5.06 -0.64 -13.24
CA GLY A 372 3.72 -0.25 -12.80
C GLY A 372 2.60 -0.84 -13.63
N CYS A 373 1.38 -0.44 -13.30
CA CYS A 373 0.18 -0.80 -14.05
C CYS A 373 -0.86 0.34 -14.07
N ASN A 374 -1.77 0.27 -15.07
CA ASN A 374 -2.99 1.05 -15.14
C ASN A 374 -4.17 0.10 -15.31
N PHE A 375 -4.93 -0.17 -14.26
CA PHE A 375 -6.08 -1.06 -14.38
C PHE A 375 -7.18 -0.43 -15.24
N TRP A 376 -7.92 -1.25 -15.93
CA TRP A 376 -9.12 -0.88 -16.69
C TRP A 376 -10.35 -1.17 -15.84
N SER A 377 -11.11 -0.15 -15.43
CA SER A 377 -10.97 1.26 -15.66
C SER A 377 -11.51 2.04 -14.45
N TRP A 378 -11.41 3.36 -14.46
CA TRP A 378 -11.89 4.18 -13.36
C TRP A 378 -13.39 4.49 -13.50
N GLY A 379 -14.23 3.92 -12.63
CA GLY A 379 -15.63 4.27 -12.47
C GLY A 379 -15.85 5.40 -11.45
N GLY A 380 -15.08 5.38 -10.38
CA GLY A 380 -15.08 6.41 -9.34
C GLY A 380 -16.46 6.70 -8.78
N PHE A 381 -16.82 7.98 -8.74
CA PHE A 381 -18.11 8.45 -8.23
C PHE A 381 -19.26 8.35 -9.26
N ALA A 382 -19.02 7.87 -10.46
CA ALA A 382 -20.09 7.58 -11.41
C ALA A 382 -20.97 6.42 -10.97
N ARG A 383 -22.15 6.34 -11.55
CA ARG A 383 -23.08 5.24 -11.28
C ARG A 383 -23.68 4.72 -12.61
N PRO A 384 -23.71 3.39 -12.81
CA PRO A 384 -24.36 2.82 -13.98
C PRO A 384 -25.84 3.22 -14.06
N ASN A 385 -26.29 3.55 -15.25
CA ASN A 385 -27.71 3.79 -15.46
C ASN A 385 -28.45 2.44 -15.52
N PRO A 386 -29.37 2.14 -14.61
CA PRO A 386 -30.03 0.83 -14.55
C PRO A 386 -30.93 0.53 -15.76
N LYS A 387 -31.16 1.52 -16.63
CA LYS A 387 -31.96 1.37 -17.86
C LYS A 387 -31.11 1.09 -19.09
N HIS A 388 -29.80 1.27 -19.00
CA HIS A 388 -28.87 1.14 -20.12
C HIS A 388 -27.76 0.15 -19.78
N ILE A 389 -27.65 -0.94 -20.54
CA ILE A 389 -26.51 -1.86 -20.43
C ILE A 389 -25.27 -1.23 -21.06
N PHE A 390 -25.44 -0.58 -22.23
CA PHE A 390 -24.40 0.17 -22.91
C PHE A 390 -24.56 1.68 -22.66
N TRP A 391 -23.47 2.42 -22.73
CA TRP A 391 -23.53 3.87 -22.53
C TRP A 391 -24.49 4.56 -23.51
N GLY A 392 -25.30 5.44 -22.99
CA GLY A 392 -26.21 6.30 -23.73
C GLY A 392 -25.97 7.76 -23.46
N LYS A 393 -26.35 8.62 -24.38
CA LYS A 393 -26.19 10.07 -24.23
C LYS A 393 -26.87 10.58 -22.96
N GLY A 394 -26.08 11.23 -22.10
CA GLY A 394 -26.54 11.74 -20.81
C GLY A 394 -26.26 10.80 -19.64
N ASP A 395 -25.73 9.60 -19.87
CA ASP A 395 -25.21 8.74 -18.82
C ASP A 395 -23.84 9.23 -18.32
N ASP A 396 -23.48 8.85 -17.10
CA ASP A 396 -22.13 9.04 -16.58
C ASP A 396 -21.10 8.25 -17.38
N TYR A 397 -19.88 8.78 -17.53
CA TYR A 397 -18.75 7.98 -17.98
C TYR A 397 -18.24 7.13 -16.81
N LEU A 398 -18.16 5.81 -17.01
CA LEU A 398 -17.79 4.85 -15.99
C LEU A 398 -16.38 4.28 -16.16
N GLY A 399 -15.74 4.57 -17.27
CA GLY A 399 -14.48 3.96 -17.68
C GLY A 399 -14.65 2.78 -18.66
N ASP A 400 -15.72 2.01 -18.58
CA ASP A 400 -16.09 1.09 -19.67
C ASP A 400 -16.54 1.92 -20.88
N PRO A 401 -15.97 1.74 -22.08
CA PRO A 401 -16.30 2.53 -23.25
C PRO A 401 -17.68 2.18 -23.81
N ALA A 402 -18.17 2.97 -24.75
CA ALA A 402 -19.56 2.91 -25.20
C ALA A 402 -19.99 1.56 -25.80
N GLN A 403 -19.05 0.74 -26.30
CA GLN A 403 -19.33 -0.59 -26.85
C GLN A 403 -19.34 -1.72 -25.82
N GLU A 404 -18.97 -1.43 -24.58
CA GLU A 404 -18.93 -2.39 -23.47
C GLU A 404 -20.09 -2.21 -22.52
N GLU A 405 -20.45 -3.29 -21.82
CA GLU A 405 -21.45 -3.25 -20.76
C GLU A 405 -20.95 -2.36 -19.62
N GLN A 406 -21.76 -1.38 -19.25
CA GLN A 406 -21.39 -0.37 -18.27
C GLN A 406 -21.35 -0.93 -16.85
N GLY A 407 -20.19 -0.86 -16.21
CA GLY A 407 -19.90 -1.46 -14.92
C GLY A 407 -19.17 -2.82 -15.01
N LEU A 408 -18.84 -3.29 -16.20
CA LEU A 408 -18.16 -4.58 -16.43
C LEU A 408 -16.80 -4.64 -15.72
N ASN A 409 -15.93 -3.68 -16.02
CA ASN A 409 -14.58 -3.61 -15.48
C ASN A 409 -14.37 -2.40 -14.55
N ALA A 410 -15.27 -1.43 -14.57
CA ALA A 410 -15.15 -0.19 -13.85
C ALA A 410 -14.95 -0.41 -12.34
N VAL A 411 -13.96 0.29 -11.77
CA VAL A 411 -13.66 0.31 -10.32
C VAL A 411 -14.27 1.58 -9.72
N PHE A 412 -15.20 1.40 -8.80
CA PHE A 412 -15.94 2.49 -8.16
C PHE A 412 -15.33 2.88 -6.81
N ASP A 413 -15.64 4.09 -6.34
CA ASP A 413 -15.18 4.65 -5.05
C ASP A 413 -15.50 3.75 -3.85
N THR A 414 -16.56 2.96 -3.92
CA THR A 414 -17.03 2.04 -2.88
C THR A 414 -16.41 0.64 -2.95
N ASP A 415 -15.65 0.32 -4.01
CA ASP A 415 -15.09 -1.01 -4.20
C ASP A 415 -13.91 -1.29 -3.27
N ALA A 416 -13.83 -2.51 -2.75
CA ALA A 416 -12.70 -2.98 -1.96
C ALA A 416 -11.38 -2.94 -2.76
N THR A 417 -11.44 -3.03 -4.08
CA THR A 417 -10.33 -2.87 -5.02
C THR A 417 -9.56 -1.56 -4.82
N VAL A 418 -10.23 -0.45 -4.44
CA VAL A 418 -9.55 0.84 -4.16
C VAL A 418 -8.69 0.74 -2.90
N LYS A 419 -9.21 0.10 -1.85
CA LYS A 419 -8.43 -0.14 -0.61
C LYS A 419 -7.23 -1.06 -0.88
N LEU A 420 -7.43 -2.10 -1.69
CA LEU A 420 -6.36 -3.00 -2.11
C LEU A 420 -5.26 -2.21 -2.85
N ALA A 421 -5.60 -1.39 -3.84
CA ALA A 421 -4.64 -0.55 -4.55
C ALA A 421 -3.86 0.37 -3.59
N ASN A 422 -4.55 1.02 -2.65
CA ASN A 422 -3.92 1.87 -1.64
C ASN A 422 -2.91 1.12 -0.76
N GLN A 423 -3.21 -0.11 -0.33
CA GLN A 423 -2.28 -0.96 0.42
C GLN A 423 -1.00 -1.22 -0.36
N TYR A 424 -1.12 -1.60 -1.64
CA TYR A 424 0.07 -1.87 -2.47
C TYR A 424 0.86 -0.61 -2.82
N VAL A 425 0.19 0.52 -3.10
CA VAL A 425 0.89 1.81 -3.30
C VAL A 425 1.68 2.21 -2.06
N SER A 426 1.11 2.03 -0.88
CA SER A 426 1.82 2.31 0.38
C SER A 426 3.07 1.44 0.53
N ARG A 427 2.99 0.17 0.18
CA ARG A 427 4.14 -0.77 0.17
C ARG A 427 5.18 -0.41 -0.91
N LEU A 428 4.77 0.10 -2.06
CA LEU A 428 5.67 0.57 -3.14
C LEU A 428 6.41 1.86 -2.74
N ALA A 429 5.78 2.73 -1.97
CA ALA A 429 6.38 3.97 -1.49
C ALA A 429 7.27 3.79 -0.24
N ASP A 430 7.58 2.54 0.17
CA ASP A 430 8.25 2.21 1.43
C ASP A 430 7.57 2.82 2.67
N LYS A 431 6.28 3.09 2.58
CA LYS A 431 5.47 3.55 3.70
C LYS A 431 4.95 2.35 4.48
N PRO A 432 5.03 2.37 5.79
CA PRO A 432 4.43 1.33 6.61
C PRO A 432 2.90 1.29 6.40
N THR A 433 2.34 0.09 6.36
CA THR A 433 0.90 -0.13 6.13
C THR A 433 0.29 -0.71 7.39
N LEU A 434 -0.75 -0.06 7.94
CA LEU A 434 -1.49 -0.58 9.08
C LEU A 434 -2.40 -1.74 8.67
N VAL A 435 -2.60 -2.67 9.59
CA VAL A 435 -3.61 -3.75 9.50
C VAL A 435 -5.02 -3.16 9.37
N ASP A 436 -5.30 -2.09 10.10
CA ASP A 436 -6.58 -1.39 10.05
C ASP A 436 -6.50 -0.08 9.25
N MET A 437 -6.97 -0.11 8.01
CA MET A 437 -7.04 1.08 7.17
C MET A 437 -8.06 2.12 7.67
N ASN A 438 -9.03 1.71 8.51
CA ASN A 438 -10.00 2.59 9.15
C ASN A 438 -9.54 3.06 10.54
N ALA A 439 -8.30 2.75 10.94
CA ALA A 439 -7.75 3.16 12.23
C ALA A 439 -7.96 4.67 12.48
N THR A 440 -8.17 5.04 13.75
CA THR A 440 -8.33 6.45 14.16
C THR A 440 -7.09 7.26 13.78
N LEU A 441 -7.24 8.58 13.72
CA LEU A 441 -6.11 9.47 13.39
C LEU A 441 -4.97 9.31 14.40
N GLU A 442 -5.29 9.16 15.68
CA GLU A 442 -4.33 8.97 16.76
C GLU A 442 -3.62 7.62 16.65
N THR A 443 -4.33 6.56 16.26
CA THR A 443 -3.74 5.22 16.03
C THR A 443 -2.80 5.23 14.83
N LYS A 444 -3.18 5.90 13.74
CA LYS A 444 -2.31 6.13 12.59
C LYS A 444 -1.08 6.93 12.97
N ALA A 445 -1.27 8.02 13.73
CA ALA A 445 -0.16 8.85 14.19
C ALA A 445 0.80 8.04 15.08
N LEU A 446 0.28 7.27 16.05
CA LEU A 446 1.11 6.39 16.88
C LEU A 446 1.97 5.45 16.02
N TYR A 447 1.35 4.75 15.07
CA TYR A 447 2.07 3.81 14.20
C TYR A 447 3.19 4.48 13.40
N TYR A 448 2.88 5.58 12.70
CA TYR A 448 3.86 6.29 11.89
C TYR A 448 4.96 6.93 12.74
N ASN A 449 4.64 7.48 13.90
CA ASN A 449 5.63 8.08 14.80
C ASN A 449 6.54 7.03 15.43
N MET A 450 6.02 5.86 15.83
CA MET A 450 6.85 4.73 16.26
C MET A 450 7.80 4.28 15.14
N PHE A 451 7.29 4.15 13.91
CA PHE A 451 8.11 3.76 12.77
C PHE A 451 9.18 4.81 12.43
N ASN A 452 8.83 6.09 12.39
CA ASN A 452 9.76 7.18 12.09
C ASN A 452 10.81 7.42 13.19
N ASN A 453 10.56 6.92 14.39
CA ASN A 453 11.50 7.01 15.51
C ASN A 453 12.44 5.81 15.64
N LEU A 454 12.31 4.79 14.79
CA LEU A 454 13.27 3.69 14.74
C LEU A 454 14.68 4.20 14.47
N GLY A 455 15.63 3.77 15.30
CA GLY A 455 17.03 4.22 15.26
C GLY A 455 17.31 5.57 15.93
N LYS A 456 16.30 6.26 16.47
CA LYS A 456 16.49 7.49 17.25
C LYS A 456 16.61 7.23 18.76
N GLY A 457 16.18 6.06 19.21
CA GLY A 457 16.26 5.60 20.58
C GLY A 457 15.32 4.43 20.86
N ILE A 458 15.53 3.75 21.97
CA ILE A 458 14.76 2.61 22.47
C ILE A 458 13.95 3.07 23.67
N MET A 459 12.63 2.99 23.59
CA MET A 459 11.74 3.36 24.70
C MET A 459 11.78 2.29 25.79
N VAL A 460 11.86 2.71 27.04
CA VAL A 460 11.71 1.81 28.20
C VAL A 460 10.24 1.56 28.45
N ALA A 461 9.85 0.29 28.52
CA ALA A 461 8.52 -0.14 28.87
C ALA A 461 8.51 -0.99 30.14
N HIS A 462 7.45 -0.88 30.95
CA HIS A 462 7.26 -1.67 32.16
C HIS A 462 5.82 -2.14 32.28
N GLN A 463 5.64 -3.44 32.59
CA GLN A 463 4.32 -4.04 32.75
C GLN A 463 3.67 -3.59 34.07
N ASP A 464 2.40 -3.15 34.00
CA ASP A 464 1.54 -2.71 35.13
C ASP A 464 2.14 -1.58 36.01
N ASP A 465 3.11 -0.82 35.50
CA ASP A 465 3.90 0.17 36.22
C ASP A 465 3.09 1.24 36.97
N ALA A 466 1.91 1.60 36.45
CA ALA A 466 1.13 2.71 36.99
C ALA A 466 0.13 2.30 38.09
N ILE A 467 -0.08 1.02 38.33
CA ILE A 467 -1.10 0.54 39.26
C ILE A 467 -0.53 -0.16 40.51
N TYR A 468 0.60 -0.82 40.36
CA TYR A 468 1.31 -1.47 41.45
C TYR A 468 2.83 -1.58 41.15
N GLY A 469 3.60 -1.86 42.19
CA GLY A 469 5.02 -2.15 42.10
C GLY A 469 5.51 -2.85 43.37
N HIS A 470 6.80 -2.90 43.58
CA HIS A 470 7.38 -3.63 44.71
C HIS A 470 6.84 -3.11 46.04
N ASN A 471 6.06 -3.92 46.74
CA ASN A 471 5.46 -3.60 48.06
C ASN A 471 4.48 -2.42 48.07
N TRP A 472 3.88 -2.07 46.93
CA TRP A 472 2.82 -1.06 46.89
C TRP A 472 1.73 -1.42 45.84
N TYR A 473 0.49 -0.97 46.13
CA TYR A 473 -0.69 -1.25 45.27
C TYR A 473 -1.64 -0.05 45.33
N ARG A 474 -2.09 0.42 44.16
CA ARG A 474 -3.05 1.53 43.96
C ARG A 474 -2.62 2.83 44.67
N VAL A 475 -1.40 3.26 44.47
CA VAL A 475 -0.88 4.58 44.90
C VAL A 475 -0.78 5.49 43.69
N ASP A 476 -1.69 6.45 43.59
CA ASP A 476 -1.77 7.34 42.44
C ASP A 476 -0.46 8.11 42.18
N GLY A 477 -0.06 8.14 40.90
CA GLY A 477 1.15 8.83 40.46
C GLY A 477 2.46 8.16 40.83
N ARG A 478 2.45 6.99 41.48
CA ARG A 478 3.63 6.19 41.80
C ARG A 478 4.01 5.27 40.64
N SER A 479 5.30 4.97 40.54
CA SER A 479 5.91 4.07 39.59
C SER A 479 7.29 3.68 40.10
N ASP A 480 7.64 2.39 40.07
CA ASP A 480 8.98 1.96 40.50
C ASP A 480 10.06 2.51 39.56
N VAL A 481 9.77 2.61 38.25
CA VAL A 481 10.66 3.28 37.27
C VAL A 481 10.88 4.72 37.68
N LYS A 482 9.82 5.49 37.96
CA LYS A 482 9.90 6.89 38.32
C LYS A 482 10.59 7.09 39.68
N ASP A 483 10.35 6.23 40.66
CA ASP A 483 10.97 6.30 41.99
C ASP A 483 12.49 6.16 41.90
N VAL A 484 13.01 5.45 40.90
CA VAL A 484 14.46 5.27 40.68
C VAL A 484 15.02 6.33 39.72
N THR A 485 14.30 6.67 38.63
CA THR A 485 14.85 7.47 37.53
C THR A 485 14.44 8.93 37.54
N GLY A 486 13.33 9.27 38.19
CA GLY A 486 12.71 10.60 38.19
C GLY A 486 11.66 10.81 37.06
N ASP A 487 11.45 9.81 36.21
CA ASP A 487 10.43 9.86 35.12
C ASP A 487 9.74 8.51 34.95
N TYR A 488 8.56 8.53 34.30
CA TYR A 488 7.78 7.34 33.98
C TYR A 488 8.39 6.57 32.81
N PRO A 489 8.11 5.25 32.69
CA PRO A 489 8.40 4.53 31.46
C PRO A 489 7.62 5.14 30.28
N ALA A 490 8.22 5.11 29.10
CA ALA A 490 7.59 5.63 27.87
C ALA A 490 6.41 4.79 27.41
N VAL A 491 6.44 3.48 27.70
CA VAL A 491 5.39 2.51 27.37
C VAL A 491 4.96 1.79 28.65
N VAL A 492 3.65 1.68 28.86
CA VAL A 492 3.08 0.93 29.98
C VAL A 492 2.33 -0.30 29.47
N GLY A 493 2.73 -1.46 29.97
CA GLY A 493 2.04 -2.73 29.71
C GLY A 493 0.84 -2.93 30.62
N TRP A 494 -0.19 -3.65 30.14
CA TRP A 494 -1.40 -3.98 30.87
C TRP A 494 -1.81 -5.41 30.56
N GLU A 495 -2.50 -6.08 31.51
CA GLU A 495 -2.98 -7.44 31.36
C GLU A 495 -4.52 -7.48 31.30
N LEU A 496 -5.09 -8.15 30.29
CA LEU A 496 -6.54 -8.20 30.07
C LEU A 496 -7.20 -9.52 30.49
N GLY A 497 -6.45 -10.51 30.98
CA GLY A 497 -7.02 -11.80 31.43
C GLY A 497 -8.12 -11.61 32.49
N HIS A 498 -9.19 -12.42 32.39
CA HIS A 498 -10.47 -12.35 33.10
C HIS A 498 -11.47 -11.28 32.56
N LEU A 499 -11.06 -10.36 31.67
CA LEU A 499 -12.01 -9.45 31.02
C LEU A 499 -13.04 -10.27 30.19
N GLU A 500 -12.56 -11.29 29.51
CA GLU A 500 -13.36 -12.17 28.66
C GLU A 500 -14.44 -12.93 29.42
N ILE A 501 -14.24 -13.23 30.71
CA ILE A 501 -15.25 -13.88 31.56
C ILE A 501 -16.15 -12.86 32.26
N GLY A 502 -15.90 -11.56 32.11
CA GLY A 502 -16.69 -10.46 32.69
C GLY A 502 -16.43 -10.22 34.16
N ALA A 503 -15.22 -10.51 34.63
CA ALA A 503 -14.77 -10.15 35.97
C ALA A 503 -14.58 -8.63 36.12
N GLU A 504 -14.62 -8.12 37.36
CA GLU A 504 -14.36 -6.70 37.66
C GLU A 504 -12.85 -6.36 37.65
N TYR A 505 -12.00 -7.36 37.81
CA TYR A 505 -10.54 -7.24 37.91
C TYR A 505 -9.84 -8.33 37.09
N ASN A 506 -8.64 -8.04 36.65
CA ASN A 506 -7.82 -8.98 35.90
C ASN A 506 -7.16 -10.04 36.81
N LEU A 507 -6.42 -10.98 36.19
CA LEU A 507 -5.72 -12.06 36.89
C LEU A 507 -4.67 -11.57 37.92
N ASP A 508 -4.21 -10.33 37.81
CA ASP A 508 -3.26 -9.66 38.71
C ASP A 508 -3.94 -8.73 39.74
N SER A 509 -5.27 -8.88 39.92
CA SER A 509 -6.09 -8.10 40.84
C SER A 509 -6.25 -6.62 40.50
N VAL A 510 -6.02 -6.23 39.25
CA VAL A 510 -6.23 -4.87 38.75
C VAL A 510 -7.66 -4.68 38.30
N TYR A 511 -8.40 -3.75 38.94
CA TYR A 511 -9.74 -3.41 38.50
C TYR A 511 -9.75 -2.74 37.12
N PHE A 512 -10.57 -3.25 36.20
CA PHE A 512 -10.64 -2.72 34.84
C PHE A 512 -11.05 -1.23 34.74
N LYS A 513 -11.85 -0.75 35.72
CA LYS A 513 -12.15 0.69 35.82
C LYS A 513 -10.94 1.54 36.15
N ASP A 514 -10.06 1.06 37.04
CA ASP A 514 -8.82 1.75 37.43
C ASP A 514 -7.81 1.66 36.30
N MET A 515 -7.73 0.50 35.63
CA MET A 515 -6.89 0.32 34.43
C MET A 515 -7.26 1.35 33.36
N LYS A 516 -8.55 1.51 33.00
CA LYS A 516 -8.97 2.51 32.00
C LYS A 516 -8.62 3.94 32.43
N ARG A 517 -8.76 4.28 33.71
CA ARG A 517 -8.36 5.59 34.23
C ARG A 517 -6.86 5.83 34.05
N LEU A 518 -6.05 4.86 34.43
CA LEU A 518 -4.58 4.96 34.33
C LEU A 518 -4.09 4.92 32.88
N MET A 519 -4.74 4.16 32.01
CA MET A 519 -4.44 4.19 30.54
C MET A 519 -4.70 5.58 29.96
N ARG A 520 -5.74 6.31 30.41
CA ARG A 520 -5.95 7.71 30.02
C ARG A 520 -4.85 8.62 30.54
N GLU A 521 -4.39 8.42 31.77
CA GLU A 521 -3.27 9.19 32.34
C GLU A 521 -1.97 8.97 31.57
N VAL A 522 -1.68 7.69 31.18
CA VAL A 522 -0.54 7.35 30.31
C VAL A 522 -0.67 8.09 28.96
N TYR A 523 -1.82 8.02 28.31
CA TYR A 523 -2.08 8.71 27.06
C TYR A 523 -1.96 10.24 27.18
N ASN A 524 -2.55 10.83 28.23
CA ASN A 524 -2.55 12.27 28.44
C ASN A 524 -1.15 12.84 28.68
N ARG A 525 -0.21 12.05 29.26
CA ARG A 525 1.20 12.44 29.38
C ARG A 525 2.06 12.11 28.15
N GLY A 526 1.45 11.62 27.05
CA GLY A 526 2.14 11.24 25.82
C GLY A 526 2.72 9.82 25.79
N GLY A 527 2.56 9.04 26.86
CA GLY A 527 3.02 7.66 26.95
C GLY A 527 2.17 6.69 26.12
N ILE A 528 2.68 5.50 25.85
CA ILE A 528 2.06 4.48 25.00
C ILE A 528 1.48 3.35 25.87
N ASN A 529 0.31 2.83 25.50
CA ASN A 529 -0.30 1.68 26.15
C ASN A 529 -0.13 0.42 25.30
N THR A 530 0.35 -0.68 25.89
CA THR A 530 0.36 -2.01 25.28
C THR A 530 -0.38 -3.02 26.18
N CYS A 531 -1.11 -3.96 25.58
CA CYS A 531 -1.90 -4.93 26.32
C CYS A 531 -1.54 -6.36 25.93
N SER A 532 -1.26 -7.21 26.93
CA SER A 532 -1.28 -8.67 26.79
C SER A 532 -2.65 -9.23 27.18
N TRP A 533 -2.95 -10.45 26.76
CA TRP A 533 -4.19 -11.14 27.13
C TRP A 533 -3.91 -12.62 27.41
N HIS A 534 -3.87 -12.95 28.71
CA HIS A 534 -3.85 -14.33 29.19
C HIS A 534 -5.28 -14.84 29.43
N GLY A 535 -6.07 -14.93 28.33
CA GLY A 535 -7.46 -15.40 28.40
C GLY A 535 -7.56 -16.83 28.95
N ASP A 536 -8.56 -17.06 29.80
CA ASP A 536 -8.83 -18.36 30.41
C ASP A 536 -9.03 -19.48 29.38
N ASN A 537 -8.84 -20.73 29.78
CA ASN A 537 -9.18 -21.87 28.95
C ASN A 537 -10.70 -22.02 28.86
N ILE A 538 -11.28 -21.77 27.69
CA ILE A 538 -12.72 -21.73 27.46
C ILE A 538 -13.43 -23.08 27.70
N VAL A 539 -12.70 -24.19 27.57
CA VAL A 539 -13.20 -25.56 27.75
C VAL A 539 -13.28 -25.91 29.22
N THR A 540 -12.23 -25.59 29.98
CA THR A 540 -12.13 -25.99 31.41
C THR A 540 -12.58 -24.90 32.38
N GLY A 541 -12.62 -23.63 31.91
CA GLY A 541 -12.87 -22.47 32.77
C GLY A 541 -11.74 -22.16 33.76
N LYS A 542 -10.55 -22.72 33.52
CA LYS A 542 -9.34 -22.42 34.29
C LYS A 542 -8.44 -21.46 33.53
N THR A 543 -7.25 -21.17 34.07
CA THR A 543 -6.33 -20.18 33.54
C THR A 543 -5.76 -20.52 32.17
N ALA A 544 -5.10 -19.54 31.53
CA ALA A 544 -4.38 -19.69 30.26
C ALA A 544 -3.36 -20.86 30.27
N TRP A 545 -2.78 -21.17 31.43
CA TRP A 545 -1.79 -22.24 31.61
C TRP A 545 -2.38 -23.66 31.72
N ASP A 546 -3.71 -23.79 31.72
CA ASP A 546 -4.35 -25.11 31.70
C ASP A 546 -4.37 -25.72 30.31
N CYS A 547 -3.32 -26.46 29.96
CA CYS A 547 -3.01 -26.99 28.64
C CYS A 547 -3.34 -28.48 28.47
N GLY A 548 -4.05 -29.09 29.41
CA GLY A 548 -4.27 -30.57 29.42
C GLY A 548 -5.28 -31.11 28.41
N GLN A 549 -5.91 -30.27 27.58
CA GLN A 549 -6.92 -30.67 26.61
C GLN A 549 -6.49 -30.41 25.19
N ASP A 550 -6.53 -31.47 24.39
CA ASP A 550 -6.40 -31.38 22.94
C ASP A 550 -7.60 -30.60 22.37
N SER A 551 -7.36 -29.73 21.39
CA SER A 551 -8.41 -29.09 20.60
C SER A 551 -9.14 -27.89 21.19
N VAL A 552 -8.62 -27.19 22.21
CA VAL A 552 -9.24 -25.93 22.71
C VAL A 552 -9.37 -24.92 21.55
N VAL A 553 -8.30 -24.67 20.80
CA VAL A 553 -8.31 -23.75 19.64
C VAL A 553 -9.34 -24.20 18.62
N ARG A 554 -9.34 -25.47 18.20
CA ARG A 554 -10.30 -25.98 17.21
C ARG A 554 -11.75 -25.81 17.68
N SER A 555 -12.02 -25.92 18.98
CA SER A 555 -13.36 -25.76 19.51
C SER A 555 -13.91 -24.33 19.39
N ILE A 556 -13.04 -23.32 19.28
CA ILE A 556 -13.42 -21.90 19.16
C ILE A 556 -13.38 -21.36 17.73
N LEU A 557 -12.74 -22.06 16.81
CA LEU A 557 -12.74 -21.68 15.38
C LEU A 557 -14.15 -21.82 14.78
N HIS A 558 -14.31 -21.32 13.56
CA HIS A 558 -15.60 -21.36 12.86
C HIS A 558 -16.16 -22.79 12.78
N GLY A 559 -17.41 -22.98 13.22
CA GLY A 559 -18.05 -24.30 13.33
C GLY A 559 -17.68 -25.12 14.57
N GLY A 560 -16.76 -24.64 15.40
CA GLY A 560 -16.40 -25.29 16.66
C GLY A 560 -17.47 -25.14 17.74
N SER A 561 -17.50 -26.08 18.71
CA SER A 561 -18.51 -26.17 19.75
C SER A 561 -18.55 -24.97 20.72
N ASN A 562 -17.43 -24.29 20.91
CA ASN A 562 -17.28 -23.10 21.75
C ASN A 562 -17.21 -21.78 20.94
N HIS A 563 -17.40 -21.81 19.62
CA HIS A 563 -17.29 -20.62 18.78
C HIS A 563 -18.17 -19.46 19.26
N THR A 564 -19.46 -19.69 19.46
CA THR A 564 -20.38 -18.64 19.93
C THR A 564 -19.99 -18.09 21.31
N LYS A 565 -19.54 -18.95 22.23
CA LYS A 565 -19.07 -18.53 23.56
C LYS A 565 -17.80 -17.65 23.43
N PHE A 566 -16.90 -18.00 22.50
CA PHE A 566 -15.68 -17.22 22.23
C PHE A 566 -15.99 -15.87 21.62
N LEU A 567 -16.96 -15.74 20.71
CA LEU A 567 -17.41 -14.45 20.19
C LEU A 567 -17.94 -13.53 21.31
N ILE A 568 -18.61 -14.07 22.34
CA ILE A 568 -19.02 -13.28 23.54
C ILE A 568 -17.79 -12.76 24.29
N TRP A 569 -16.69 -13.53 24.35
CA TRP A 569 -15.44 -13.08 24.94
C TRP A 569 -14.84 -11.91 24.14
N LEU A 570 -14.82 -12.03 22.82
CA LEU A 570 -14.36 -10.95 21.93
C LEU A 570 -15.28 -9.72 22.01
N ASP A 571 -16.58 -9.89 22.27
CA ASP A 571 -17.51 -8.77 22.51
C ASP A 571 -17.12 -7.93 23.72
N ARG A 572 -16.65 -8.58 24.79
CA ARG A 572 -16.21 -7.89 26.01
C ARG A 572 -14.90 -7.13 25.77
N LEU A 573 -13.94 -7.76 25.05
CA LEU A 573 -12.74 -7.07 24.63
C LEU A 573 -13.06 -5.85 23.76
N ALA A 574 -13.94 -6.01 22.76
CA ALA A 574 -14.38 -4.93 21.90
C ALA A 574 -15.04 -3.78 22.67
N ALA A 575 -15.90 -4.12 23.63
CA ALA A 575 -16.55 -3.13 24.50
C ALA A 575 -15.53 -2.36 25.34
N PHE A 576 -14.51 -3.04 25.88
CA PHE A 576 -13.43 -2.39 26.64
C PHE A 576 -12.64 -1.40 25.76
N PHE A 577 -12.21 -1.81 24.56
CA PHE A 577 -11.44 -0.97 23.67
C PHE A 577 -12.24 0.21 23.10
N ASN A 578 -13.50 0.01 22.74
CA ASN A 578 -14.37 1.06 22.23
C ASN A 578 -14.76 2.09 23.30
N ASP A 579 -14.79 1.70 24.60
CA ASP A 579 -15.05 2.58 25.73
C ASP A 579 -13.79 3.32 26.22
N LEU A 580 -12.59 2.90 25.77
CA LEU A 580 -11.35 3.53 26.18
C LEU A 580 -11.12 4.82 25.36
N LYS A 581 -11.58 5.94 25.92
CA LYS A 581 -11.55 7.27 25.33
C LYS A 581 -10.98 8.31 26.29
N ASP A 582 -10.40 9.37 25.74
CA ASP A 582 -10.03 10.55 26.50
C ASP A 582 -11.26 11.37 26.92
N GLU A 583 -11.06 12.49 27.62
CA GLU A 583 -12.13 13.38 28.07
C GLU A 583 -12.89 14.08 26.91
N LYS A 584 -12.30 14.11 25.71
CA LYS A 584 -12.89 14.68 24.50
C LYS A 584 -13.63 13.63 23.66
N GLY A 585 -13.64 12.38 24.11
CA GLY A 585 -14.25 11.27 23.39
C GLY A 585 -13.37 10.66 22.30
N VAL A 586 -12.08 11.05 22.22
CA VAL A 586 -11.12 10.48 21.29
C VAL A 586 -10.68 9.10 21.78
N ALA A 587 -10.74 8.11 20.89
CA ALA A 587 -10.33 6.75 21.20
C ALA A 587 -8.81 6.65 21.43
N ILE A 588 -8.40 6.08 22.55
CA ILE A 588 -6.99 5.95 22.94
C ILE A 588 -6.38 4.75 22.22
N PRO A 589 -5.27 4.92 21.48
CA PRO A 589 -4.59 3.83 20.79
C PRO A 589 -3.98 2.81 21.74
N ILE A 590 -4.01 1.55 21.34
CA ILE A 590 -3.48 0.40 22.08
C ILE A 590 -2.64 -0.46 21.15
N ILE A 591 -1.49 -0.96 21.64
CA ILE A 591 -0.78 -2.08 21.02
C ILE A 591 -1.32 -3.36 21.66
N PHE A 592 -2.06 -4.18 20.92
CA PHE A 592 -2.67 -5.39 21.45
C PHE A 592 -1.89 -6.64 21.06
N ARG A 593 -1.34 -7.32 22.05
CA ARG A 593 -0.48 -8.49 21.95
C ARG A 593 -1.20 -9.73 22.46
N MET A 594 -2.05 -10.29 21.63
CA MET A 594 -2.83 -11.50 21.92
C MET A 594 -2.05 -12.77 21.57
N TYR A 595 -2.35 -13.87 22.27
CA TYR A 595 -1.81 -15.22 21.99
C TYR A 595 -0.29 -15.26 21.85
N HIS A 596 0.42 -14.49 22.66
CA HIS A 596 1.89 -14.41 22.67
C HIS A 596 2.52 -15.73 23.13
N GLU A 597 3.84 -15.86 22.96
CA GLU A 597 4.64 -17.04 23.32
C GLU A 597 4.11 -18.37 22.73
N HIS A 598 3.41 -18.32 21.63
CA HIS A 598 2.74 -19.44 20.98
C HIS A 598 3.69 -20.53 20.46
N THR A 599 4.99 -20.28 20.36
CA THR A 599 6.03 -21.28 20.07
C THR A 599 6.34 -22.15 21.29
N GLY A 600 6.05 -21.66 22.51
CA GLY A 600 6.02 -22.44 23.74
C GLY A 600 4.81 -23.38 23.81
N SER A 601 4.72 -24.15 24.90
CA SER A 601 3.65 -25.15 25.08
C SER A 601 2.93 -25.02 26.41
N TRP A 602 3.08 -23.88 27.08
CA TRP A 602 2.53 -23.61 28.41
C TRP A 602 1.19 -22.86 28.40
N PHE A 603 0.71 -22.41 27.24
CA PHE A 603 -0.62 -21.83 27.06
C PHE A 603 -1.50 -22.72 26.18
N TRP A 604 -2.84 -22.65 26.33
CA TRP A 604 -3.77 -23.46 25.55
C TRP A 604 -3.74 -23.15 24.02
N TRP A 605 -3.11 -22.06 23.60
CA TRP A 605 -2.84 -21.72 22.19
C TRP A 605 -1.41 -22.05 21.74
N GLY A 606 -0.61 -22.72 22.57
CA GLY A 606 0.80 -23.01 22.33
C GLY A 606 1.05 -24.12 21.31
N ALA A 607 2.34 -24.35 21.03
CA ALA A 607 2.79 -25.20 19.91
C ALA A 607 2.31 -26.66 20.00
N LYS A 608 2.17 -27.23 21.20
CA LYS A 608 1.64 -28.59 21.40
C LYS A 608 0.10 -28.67 21.48
N GLN A 609 -0.58 -27.53 21.54
CA GLN A 609 -2.01 -27.45 21.80
C GLN A 609 -2.84 -27.24 20.51
N CYS A 610 -2.24 -26.69 19.47
CA CYS A 610 -2.87 -26.47 18.17
C CYS A 610 -1.83 -26.45 17.04
N THR A 611 -2.29 -26.74 15.83
CA THR A 611 -1.45 -26.63 14.62
C THR A 611 -1.13 -25.18 14.27
N PRO A 612 -0.10 -24.92 13.43
CA PRO A 612 0.14 -23.57 12.91
C PRO A 612 -1.05 -22.95 12.19
N ASP A 613 -1.78 -23.73 11.40
CA ASP A 613 -2.97 -23.25 10.66
C ASP A 613 -4.10 -22.88 11.62
N GLU A 614 -4.37 -23.69 12.65
CA GLU A 614 -5.38 -23.36 13.66
C GLU A 614 -5.03 -22.11 14.46
N TYR A 615 -3.74 -21.91 14.78
CA TYR A 615 -3.28 -20.69 15.43
C TYR A 615 -3.46 -19.47 14.52
N ASN A 616 -3.05 -19.57 13.25
CA ASN A 616 -3.18 -18.51 12.27
C ASN A 616 -4.67 -18.13 12.04
N GLU A 617 -5.55 -19.12 11.97
CA GLU A 617 -6.98 -18.90 11.85
C GLU A 617 -7.55 -18.20 13.10
N LEU A 618 -7.16 -18.62 14.31
CA LEU A 618 -7.53 -17.98 15.56
C LEU A 618 -7.14 -16.50 15.58
N TYR A 619 -5.88 -16.22 15.21
CA TYR A 619 -5.36 -14.85 15.19
C TYR A 619 -6.14 -13.98 14.19
N ARG A 620 -6.29 -14.44 12.96
CA ARG A 620 -7.01 -13.71 11.88
C ARG A 620 -8.49 -13.52 12.23
N MET A 621 -9.15 -14.54 12.76
CA MET A 621 -10.55 -14.47 13.21
C MET A 621 -10.73 -13.41 14.28
N THR A 622 -9.82 -13.33 15.25
CA THR A 622 -9.87 -12.32 16.32
C THR A 622 -9.70 -10.92 15.77
N VAL A 623 -8.70 -10.69 14.89
CA VAL A 623 -8.50 -9.39 14.24
C VAL A 623 -9.73 -8.98 13.42
N SER A 624 -10.23 -9.87 12.55
CA SER A 624 -11.41 -9.57 11.72
C SER A 624 -12.63 -9.26 12.56
N TYR A 625 -12.85 -10.02 13.63
CA TYR A 625 -14.00 -9.81 14.49
C TYR A 625 -13.96 -8.46 15.22
N LEU A 626 -12.82 -8.11 15.81
CA LEU A 626 -12.65 -6.83 16.50
C LEU A 626 -12.73 -5.65 15.50
N ARG A 627 -11.98 -5.72 14.41
CA ARG A 627 -11.87 -4.66 13.42
C ARG A 627 -13.11 -4.50 12.55
N ASP A 628 -13.55 -5.60 11.89
CA ASP A 628 -14.54 -5.54 10.81
C ASP A 628 -15.98 -5.73 11.34
N VAL A 629 -16.17 -6.52 12.42
CA VAL A 629 -17.51 -6.79 12.98
C VAL A 629 -17.84 -5.83 14.12
N LYS A 630 -16.88 -5.52 14.99
CA LYS A 630 -17.11 -4.67 16.17
C LYS A 630 -16.66 -3.22 16.01
N GLY A 631 -16.02 -2.87 14.89
CA GLY A 631 -15.60 -1.51 14.60
C GLY A 631 -14.59 -0.95 15.62
N VAL A 632 -13.68 -1.81 16.10
CA VAL A 632 -12.60 -1.39 17.01
C VAL A 632 -11.44 -0.90 16.16
N HIS A 633 -11.25 0.41 16.07
CA HIS A 633 -10.31 1.07 15.17
C HIS A 633 -9.15 1.78 15.89
N ASN A 634 -8.93 1.47 17.17
CA ASN A 634 -7.85 2.03 17.98
C ASN A 634 -6.79 1.01 18.40
N ILE A 635 -6.63 -0.08 17.62
CA ILE A 635 -5.67 -1.15 17.90
C ILE A 635 -4.56 -1.21 16.85
N LEU A 636 -3.31 -1.34 17.31
CA LEU A 636 -2.18 -1.89 16.56
C LEU A 636 -1.99 -3.35 17.00
N TYR A 637 -1.98 -4.27 16.06
CA TYR A 637 -1.92 -5.71 16.35
C TYR A 637 -0.47 -6.18 16.43
N ALA A 638 -0.09 -6.79 17.57
CA ALA A 638 1.26 -7.25 17.83
C ALA A 638 1.38 -8.78 17.86
N PHE A 639 2.47 -9.28 17.31
CA PHE A 639 2.82 -10.70 17.25
C PHE A 639 4.16 -10.94 17.95
N SER A 640 4.20 -11.84 18.94
CA SER A 640 5.42 -12.21 19.67
C SER A 640 5.46 -13.68 20.05
N PRO A 641 6.30 -14.50 19.39
CA PRO A 641 6.65 -15.85 19.86
C PRO A 641 7.51 -15.79 21.14
N ALA A 642 7.63 -16.91 21.84
CA ALA A 642 8.72 -17.12 22.79
C ALA A 642 10.07 -17.15 22.05
N GLY A 643 11.20 -17.17 22.74
CA GLY A 643 12.54 -17.08 22.17
C GLY A 643 12.72 -17.76 20.83
N ILE A 644 13.29 -17.03 19.89
CA ILE A 644 13.56 -17.45 18.52
C ILE A 644 15.02 -17.20 18.16
N THR A 645 15.56 -17.99 17.24
CA THR A 645 16.93 -17.84 16.72
C THR A 645 16.98 -17.79 15.19
N THR A 646 15.92 -18.21 14.52
CA THR A 646 15.83 -18.26 13.06
C THR A 646 14.53 -17.62 12.54
N GLU A 647 14.55 -17.15 11.30
CA GLU A 647 13.35 -16.63 10.63
C GLU A 647 12.30 -17.73 10.43
N ALA A 648 12.70 -18.96 10.19
CA ALA A 648 11.78 -20.08 10.05
C ALA A 648 11.00 -20.34 11.36
N GLU A 649 11.66 -20.27 12.52
CA GLU A 649 10.98 -20.34 13.82
C GLU A 649 10.01 -19.18 14.00
N PHE A 650 10.43 -17.94 13.69
CA PHE A 650 9.60 -16.75 13.77
C PHE A 650 8.33 -16.87 12.90
N LEU A 651 8.47 -17.33 11.65
CA LEU A 651 7.38 -17.46 10.70
C LEU A 651 6.54 -18.73 10.85
N SER A 652 6.96 -19.67 11.68
CA SER A 652 6.31 -20.98 11.80
C SER A 652 4.80 -20.93 12.11
N ARG A 653 4.35 -19.84 12.77
CA ARG A 653 2.95 -19.56 13.15
C ARG A 653 2.56 -18.12 12.86
N TYR A 654 3.21 -17.49 11.87
CA TYR A 654 2.96 -16.09 11.54
C TYR A 654 1.66 -15.96 10.71
N PRO A 655 0.69 -15.14 11.17
CA PRO A 655 -0.61 -15.04 10.51
C PRO A 655 -0.58 -14.30 9.17
N GLY A 656 0.52 -13.65 8.84
CA GLY A 656 0.73 -12.88 7.60
C GLY A 656 0.80 -11.38 7.84
N ASP A 657 1.43 -10.67 6.88
CA ASP A 657 1.71 -9.23 6.99
C ASP A 657 0.47 -8.35 7.08
N ASP A 658 -0.65 -8.79 6.51
CA ASP A 658 -1.93 -8.06 6.52
C ASP A 658 -2.65 -8.11 7.89
N TRP A 659 -2.09 -8.86 8.86
CA TRP A 659 -2.70 -9.11 10.17
C TRP A 659 -1.86 -8.62 11.34
N VAL A 660 -0.65 -8.10 11.10
CA VAL A 660 0.30 -7.71 12.13
C VAL A 660 0.89 -6.33 11.83
N ASP A 661 0.88 -5.43 12.80
CA ASP A 661 1.53 -4.10 12.75
C ASP A 661 2.89 -4.10 13.43
N VAL A 662 2.99 -4.80 14.57
CA VAL A 662 4.13 -4.79 15.47
C VAL A 662 4.65 -6.22 15.64
N VAL A 663 5.95 -6.42 15.50
CA VAL A 663 6.61 -7.73 15.58
C VAL A 663 7.67 -7.75 16.68
N GLY A 664 7.68 -8.80 17.46
CA GLY A 664 8.63 -8.94 18.57
C GLY A 664 8.82 -10.39 18.98
N PHE A 665 9.41 -10.62 20.14
CA PHE A 665 9.50 -11.91 20.84
C PHE A 665 9.76 -11.68 22.33
N ASP A 666 9.56 -12.73 23.11
CA ASP A 666 9.72 -12.74 24.56
C ASP A 666 10.92 -13.61 24.94
N ASN A 667 11.84 -13.11 25.77
CA ASN A 667 12.99 -13.88 26.24
C ASN A 667 13.50 -13.33 27.59
N TYR A 668 13.77 -14.19 28.53
CA TYR A 668 14.15 -13.85 29.90
C TYR A 668 15.54 -14.37 30.27
N CYS A 669 16.27 -13.58 31.07
CA CYS A 669 17.53 -13.97 31.66
C CYS A 669 17.29 -14.87 32.87
N SER A 670 18.10 -15.91 33.04
CA SER A 670 18.01 -16.80 34.20
C SER A 670 18.34 -16.09 35.50
N MET A 671 17.63 -16.42 36.59
CA MET A 671 17.87 -15.89 37.95
C MET A 671 19.20 -16.37 38.56
N ASP A 672 19.83 -17.43 38.05
CA ASP A 672 21.07 -17.97 38.60
C ASP A 672 22.27 -17.01 38.46
N ASN A 673 22.14 -15.98 37.63
CA ASN A 673 23.09 -14.93 37.35
C ASN A 673 24.53 -15.44 37.10
N THR A 674 24.67 -16.62 36.54
CA THR A 674 25.99 -17.11 36.12
C THR A 674 26.45 -16.41 34.85
N LYS A 675 27.77 -16.31 34.67
CA LYS A 675 28.33 -15.77 33.42
C LYS A 675 27.79 -16.54 32.20
N ALA A 676 27.69 -17.84 32.29
CA ALA A 676 27.18 -18.69 31.21
C ALA A 676 25.71 -18.38 30.87
N SER A 677 24.84 -18.17 31.86
CA SER A 677 23.44 -17.82 31.67
C SER A 677 23.29 -16.44 31.07
N ASN A 678 24.07 -15.46 31.56
CA ASN A 678 24.08 -14.09 31.02
C ASN A 678 24.56 -14.10 29.54
N ASP A 679 25.67 -14.80 29.24
CA ASP A 679 26.18 -14.91 27.86
C ASP A 679 25.17 -15.62 26.94
N ASN A 680 24.46 -16.65 27.40
CA ASN A 680 23.40 -17.32 26.67
C ASN A 680 22.21 -16.41 26.37
N PHE A 681 21.77 -15.64 27.37
CA PHE A 681 20.71 -14.64 27.20
C PHE A 681 21.10 -13.60 26.15
N MET A 682 22.29 -12.99 26.31
CA MET A 682 22.80 -11.99 25.36
C MET A 682 22.84 -12.55 23.93
N LYS A 683 23.34 -13.77 23.76
CA LYS A 683 23.40 -14.43 22.45
C LYS A 683 22.01 -14.69 21.86
N SER A 684 21.12 -15.33 22.62
CA SER A 684 19.79 -15.71 22.14
C SER A 684 18.92 -14.49 21.82
N VAL A 685 19.00 -13.45 22.65
CA VAL A 685 18.27 -12.19 22.38
C VAL A 685 18.84 -11.48 21.16
N ALA A 686 20.16 -11.40 21.01
CA ALA A 686 20.78 -10.79 19.83
C ALA A 686 20.41 -11.54 18.51
N GLU A 687 20.38 -12.89 18.54
CA GLU A 687 19.91 -13.70 17.41
C GLU A 687 18.45 -13.42 17.08
N GLY A 688 17.58 -13.38 18.09
CA GLY A 688 16.16 -13.04 17.92
C GLY A 688 15.94 -11.63 17.39
N LEU A 689 16.63 -10.64 17.95
CA LEU A 689 16.55 -9.25 17.48
C LEU A 689 17.03 -9.09 16.04
N LYS A 690 18.08 -9.81 15.65
CA LYS A 690 18.54 -9.82 14.24
C LYS A 690 17.45 -10.34 13.29
N VAL A 691 16.73 -11.39 13.66
CA VAL A 691 15.62 -11.94 12.87
C VAL A 691 14.49 -10.92 12.78
N VAL A 692 14.00 -10.45 13.93
CA VAL A 692 12.82 -9.57 14.00
C VAL A 692 13.07 -8.22 13.32
N THR A 693 14.24 -7.59 13.54
CA THR A 693 14.55 -6.29 12.91
C THR A 693 14.77 -6.42 11.40
N ALA A 694 15.40 -7.51 10.93
CA ALA A 694 15.54 -7.77 9.50
C ALA A 694 14.18 -8.01 8.83
N TYR A 695 13.30 -8.79 9.46
CA TYR A 695 11.94 -9.02 8.99
C TYR A 695 11.12 -7.72 8.97
N ALA A 696 11.12 -6.98 10.08
CA ALA A 696 10.42 -5.71 10.22
C ALA A 696 10.84 -4.68 9.16
N LYS A 697 12.14 -4.56 8.90
CA LYS A 697 12.68 -3.69 7.85
C LYS A 697 12.17 -4.07 6.45
N ARG A 698 12.10 -5.37 6.14
CA ARG A 698 11.65 -5.86 4.83
C ARG A 698 10.15 -5.71 4.61
N THR A 699 9.36 -5.77 5.69
CA THR A 699 7.89 -5.76 5.65
C THR A 699 7.26 -4.48 6.19
N ASN A 700 8.10 -3.48 6.54
CA ASN A 700 7.68 -2.20 7.11
C ASN A 700 6.85 -2.35 8.40
N LYS A 701 7.26 -3.26 9.29
CA LYS A 701 6.65 -3.46 10.61
C LYS A 701 7.46 -2.76 11.70
N ILE A 702 6.88 -2.60 12.89
CA ILE A 702 7.55 -2.02 14.05
C ILE A 702 8.17 -3.14 14.87
N PRO A 703 9.51 -3.24 14.96
CA PRO A 703 10.17 -4.26 15.78
C PRO A 703 10.23 -3.83 17.25
N ILE A 704 10.01 -4.78 18.16
CA ILE A 704 10.07 -4.58 19.62
C ILE A 704 10.74 -5.78 20.31
N MET A 705 11.26 -5.55 21.52
CA MET A 705 11.49 -6.61 22.51
C MET A 705 10.25 -6.65 23.40
N ALA A 706 9.38 -7.64 23.17
CA ALA A 706 8.01 -7.62 23.67
C ALA A 706 7.91 -7.96 25.15
N GLU A 707 8.78 -8.84 25.66
CA GLU A 707 8.99 -9.08 27.10
C GLU A 707 10.43 -9.52 27.39
N THR A 708 10.99 -9.00 28.48
CA THR A 708 12.33 -9.41 28.95
C THR A 708 12.55 -9.05 30.41
N GLY A 709 13.70 -9.42 30.92
CA GLY A 709 14.23 -9.07 32.22
C GLY A 709 14.91 -10.23 32.95
N MET A 710 15.37 -9.96 34.17
CA MET A 710 15.87 -10.96 35.10
C MET A 710 15.01 -10.86 36.37
N GLU A 711 14.32 -11.91 36.74
CA GLU A 711 13.51 -11.93 37.98
C GLU A 711 14.38 -11.74 39.18
N SER A 712 13.95 -10.90 40.15
CA SER A 712 14.68 -10.49 41.35
C SER A 712 16.00 -9.76 41.10
N ILE A 713 16.42 -9.53 39.90
CA ILE A 713 17.61 -8.79 39.45
C ILE A 713 18.85 -9.11 40.28
N GLY A 714 19.24 -10.39 40.31
CA GLY A 714 20.39 -10.85 41.08
C GLY A 714 21.75 -10.28 40.65
N ASN A 715 21.82 -9.64 39.45
CA ASN A 715 23.00 -8.92 38.98
C ASN A 715 22.84 -7.42 39.18
N PRO A 716 23.63 -6.80 40.07
CA PRO A 716 23.55 -5.35 40.32
C PRO A 716 23.82 -4.48 39.09
N ASN A 717 24.50 -5.01 38.07
CA ASN A 717 24.84 -4.33 36.80
C ASN A 717 24.13 -4.91 35.59
N PHE A 718 22.98 -5.55 35.79
CA PHE A 718 22.25 -6.22 34.71
C PHE A 718 21.90 -5.30 33.53
N PHE A 719 21.47 -4.10 33.82
CA PHE A 719 20.98 -3.18 32.78
C PHE A 719 22.10 -2.64 31.90
N THR A 720 23.25 -2.25 32.49
CA THR A 720 24.37 -1.69 31.71
C THR A 720 25.33 -2.75 31.17
N GLN A 721 25.44 -3.93 31.79
CA GLN A 721 26.42 -4.96 31.37
C GLN A 721 25.80 -6.12 30.60
N VAL A 722 24.49 -6.36 30.71
CA VAL A 722 23.81 -7.46 30.04
C VAL A 722 22.77 -6.94 29.08
N LEU A 723 21.79 -6.17 29.55
CA LEU A 723 20.67 -5.75 28.71
C LEU A 723 21.08 -4.74 27.61
N LEU A 724 21.74 -3.63 28.01
CA LEU A 724 22.10 -2.57 27.08
C LEU A 724 22.96 -3.05 25.91
N PRO A 725 24.10 -3.75 26.10
CA PRO A 725 24.93 -4.20 24.98
C PRO A 725 24.22 -5.23 24.07
N THR A 726 23.13 -5.84 24.56
CA THR A 726 22.36 -6.80 23.81
C THR A 726 21.33 -6.11 22.89
N ILE A 727 20.71 -5.01 23.32
CA ILE A 727 19.64 -4.34 22.57
C ILE A 727 20.12 -3.14 21.75
N GLU A 728 21.15 -2.41 22.21
CA GLU A 728 21.67 -1.19 21.57
C GLU A 728 22.02 -1.35 20.08
N PRO A 729 22.59 -2.49 19.61
CA PRO A 729 22.91 -2.66 18.19
C PRO A 729 21.69 -2.73 17.24
N PHE A 730 20.48 -2.80 17.79
CA PHE A 730 19.27 -3.05 17.01
C PHE A 730 18.27 -1.89 17.02
N ASN A 731 17.69 -1.61 15.87
CA ASN A 731 16.65 -0.59 15.74
C ASN A 731 15.29 -1.17 16.17
N ILE A 732 15.04 -1.24 17.48
CA ILE A 732 13.74 -1.61 18.06
C ILE A 732 13.05 -0.38 18.64
N SER A 733 11.72 -0.41 18.66
CA SER A 733 10.92 0.72 19.16
C SER A 733 10.93 0.80 20.69
N TYR A 734 10.74 -0.33 21.37
CA TYR A 734 10.81 -0.41 22.82
C TYR A 734 11.30 -1.76 23.33
N VAL A 735 11.73 -1.77 24.59
CA VAL A 735 12.04 -2.97 25.39
C VAL A 735 11.11 -3.00 26.59
N LEU A 736 10.28 -4.07 26.74
CA LEU A 736 9.36 -4.21 27.87
C LEU A 736 9.98 -5.11 28.96
N LEU A 737 10.18 -4.52 30.12
CA LEU A 737 10.54 -5.20 31.36
C LEU A 737 9.27 -5.70 32.04
N TRP A 738 9.27 -6.97 32.48
CA TRP A 738 8.09 -7.57 33.10
C TRP A 738 7.75 -6.92 34.43
N ARG A 739 6.62 -7.28 35.02
CA ARG A 739 6.00 -6.61 36.16
C ARG A 739 6.72 -6.77 37.49
N ASN A 740 6.51 -5.84 38.38
CA ASN A 740 6.87 -5.91 39.79
C ASN A 740 5.65 -6.27 40.62
N ALA A 741 5.52 -7.53 41.08
CA ALA A 741 4.34 -7.96 41.82
C ALA A 741 4.29 -7.36 43.24
N PHE A 742 3.18 -6.70 43.61
CA PHE A 742 3.00 -6.09 44.92
C PHE A 742 2.92 -7.09 46.07
N ASN A 743 2.46 -8.30 45.80
CA ASN A 743 2.20 -9.38 46.74
C ASN A 743 3.22 -10.53 46.71
N LYS A 744 4.28 -10.41 45.89
CA LYS A 744 5.37 -11.39 45.78
C LYS A 744 6.70 -10.66 45.83
N PRO A 745 7.35 -10.57 47.03
CA PRO A 745 8.53 -9.72 47.23
C PRO A 745 9.72 -9.99 46.30
N ASN A 746 9.84 -11.21 45.82
CA ASN A 746 10.95 -11.62 44.92
C ASN A 746 10.55 -11.64 43.43
N HIS A 747 9.33 -11.21 43.08
CA HIS A 747 8.89 -11.15 41.69
C HIS A 747 8.89 -9.71 41.20
N PHE A 748 10.06 -9.26 40.76
CA PHE A 748 10.26 -7.92 40.17
C PHE A 748 11.35 -7.95 39.10
N TYR A 749 11.18 -7.12 38.07
CA TYR A 749 12.05 -7.05 36.90
C TYR A 749 12.61 -5.63 36.66
N VAL A 750 12.07 -4.64 37.37
CA VAL A 750 12.59 -3.28 37.46
C VAL A 750 13.01 -3.04 38.93
N PRO A 751 14.17 -2.43 39.19
CA PRO A 751 14.55 -2.15 40.58
C PRO A 751 13.63 -1.11 41.19
N TYR A 752 13.33 -1.28 42.47
CA TYR A 752 12.69 -0.28 43.31
C TYR A 752 13.72 0.60 44.00
N ALA A 753 13.32 1.74 44.56
CA ALA A 753 14.21 2.65 45.27
C ALA A 753 14.90 1.94 46.45
N GLY A 754 16.22 1.96 46.45
CA GLY A 754 17.07 1.28 47.44
C GLY A 754 17.51 -0.13 47.07
N HIS A 755 17.05 -0.70 45.92
CA HIS A 755 17.56 -1.97 45.41
C HIS A 755 19.01 -1.84 44.92
N ALA A 756 19.81 -2.91 45.01
CA ALA A 756 21.24 -2.91 44.65
C ALA A 756 21.48 -2.51 43.16
N SER A 757 20.57 -2.81 42.24
CA SER A 757 20.67 -2.43 40.84
C SER A 757 20.01 -1.09 40.49
N ALA A 758 19.48 -0.34 41.45
CA ALA A 758 18.81 0.94 41.18
C ALA A 758 19.74 1.96 40.50
N ALA A 759 21.00 2.06 41.01
CA ALA A 759 22.00 2.93 40.40
C ALA A 759 22.38 2.54 38.98
N ASP A 760 22.44 1.25 38.69
CA ASP A 760 22.72 0.72 37.35
C ASP A 760 21.56 0.97 36.37
N PHE A 761 20.33 0.79 36.84
CA PHE A 761 19.13 1.11 36.07
C PHE A 761 19.02 2.60 35.76
N LYS A 762 19.29 3.46 36.74
CA LYS A 762 19.37 4.90 36.52
C LYS A 762 20.43 5.24 35.46
N LYS A 763 21.63 4.65 35.57
CA LYS A 763 22.68 4.81 34.56
C LYS A 763 22.27 4.33 33.18
N PHE A 764 21.57 3.20 33.09
CA PHE A 764 21.01 2.67 31.83
C PHE A 764 20.03 3.67 31.21
N THR A 765 19.08 4.19 32.00
CA THR A 765 18.07 5.15 31.49
C THR A 765 18.66 6.52 31.17
N ASP A 766 19.83 6.89 31.71
CA ASP A 766 20.53 8.12 31.36
C ASP A 766 21.44 7.97 30.12
N MET A 767 21.53 6.78 29.52
CA MET A 767 22.35 6.59 28.31
C MET A 767 21.68 7.24 27.10
N PRO A 768 22.46 7.93 26.24
CA PRO A 768 21.93 8.47 24.99
C PRO A 768 21.24 7.36 24.16
N GLY A 769 20.00 7.60 23.72
CA GLY A 769 19.24 6.63 22.94
C GLY A 769 18.40 5.64 23.76
N ILE A 770 18.38 5.75 25.10
CA ILE A 770 17.37 5.07 25.95
C ILE A 770 16.37 6.14 26.41
N LEU A 771 15.08 5.93 26.14
CA LEU A 771 14.06 6.97 26.26
C LEU A 771 13.03 6.65 27.33
N LEU A 772 12.86 7.57 28.27
CA LEU A 772 11.76 7.63 29.22
C LEU A 772 10.62 8.53 28.68
N ASN A 773 9.51 8.67 29.43
CA ASN A 773 8.30 9.32 28.96
C ASN A 773 8.48 10.79 28.51
N LYS A 774 9.32 11.58 29.18
CA LYS A 774 9.54 12.99 28.83
C LYS A 774 10.43 13.17 27.59
N GLU A 775 11.12 12.13 27.17
CA GLU A 775 12.10 12.17 26.08
C GLU A 775 11.51 11.72 24.73
N ILE A 776 10.33 11.10 24.76
CA ILE A 776 9.66 10.68 23.52
C ILE A 776 9.01 11.87 22.80
N SER A 777 9.10 11.85 21.48
CA SER A 777 8.37 12.79 20.61
C SER A 777 6.85 12.63 20.79
N PRO A 778 6.03 13.63 20.43
CA PRO A 778 4.57 13.48 20.44
C PRO A 778 4.13 12.32 19.55
N MET A 779 3.56 11.25 20.14
CA MET A 779 3.19 10.02 19.43
C MET A 779 1.83 10.08 18.74
N TYR A 780 0.94 10.98 19.15
CA TYR A 780 -0.46 11.01 18.72
C TYR A 780 -0.81 12.17 17.79
N VAL A 781 0.20 12.88 17.30
CA VAL A 781 0.03 14.01 16.37
C VAL A 781 0.70 13.65 15.05
N SER A 782 -0.02 13.77 13.93
CA SER A 782 0.57 13.61 12.61
C SER A 782 1.61 14.69 12.35
N GLU A 783 2.81 14.34 11.94
CA GLU A 783 3.72 15.31 11.30
C GLU A 783 3.01 15.85 10.03
N LYS A 784 2.93 17.17 9.92
CA LYS A 784 2.28 17.87 8.80
C LYS A 784 3.04 17.67 7.49
#